data_712d3739ceaa50728f8f28fc2ee187d5
#
_entry.id   712d3739ceaa50728f8f28fc2ee187d5
#
_cell.length_a   1.000
_cell.length_b   1.000
_cell.length_c   1.000
_cell.angle_alpha   90.00
_cell.angle_beta   90.00
_cell.angle_gamma   90.00
#
_symmetry.space_group_name_H-M   'P 1'
#
loop_
_entity.id
_entity.type
_entity.pdbx_description
1 polymer ?
#
loop_
_entity_poly.entity_id
_entity_poly.type
_entity_poly.pdbx_seq_one_letter_code
_entity_poly.pdbx_strand_id
1 'polypeptide(L)'
;MKQNRRFFLPYLLALAGLTAAFYVMSALCADPGVLEMRGFEYVMVMMQIGMFVAGVLSAVLLLYINSFLMKQRKKELGLYNILGMGKGNIALIQCWESLFTAILGIGGGLVLGVAFHKLATLALVPLLKFSIPFHGSASLPAMVETAVFFGFLLLLALALNLFRVRLSNPIELLHGGNVGEKEPRTRWLMAAVGAVCLGAGYFIAVTVKDPALAMLLYFLAVLLVIIGTYCLFTAGSIALLKLLRKNKGFYYQTGHFIGVSGMLYRMKRNAVGLANICILSTMVMVMLSGTLALYLGQGEIIAAQYPANLNMTVSFDPAQNQDLDLDGAASLVNRFAREQGVPVTGVDAAEYLHFNVLANPATGRLEVGAQGENTDRRALYLLTAQGYAALTGDRAPSLQPGEAAVCGALPEGFGPELTIQGIDGGREVGDPQSLHSAQALPEIEYFRTTFDMNEPLCLVVSDRTMLARLWALQSQALDNYAANRTAVLLVDLECTNEEELALVDAWADASVNEGFFDGTGTWEYWRVESRAEMAVDGYGMAGGFLFLGIVLGIIFLMATVLIIYYKQVSEGYEDQGRFEIMRKVGLSQRQVKSSIRGQVLIVFFLPILVAAVHILFDFNLVARMLTMFGVRNVMTVVLCTGGTLAAFLAVYVLVYLLTARTYYKIVK
;
A
#
# COMPACT_ATOMS: atom_id res chain seq x y z
N MET A 1 -7.17 -33.47 22.42
CA MET A 1 -7.71 -32.79 21.23
C MET A 1 -9.23 -32.98 21.02
N LYS A 2 -9.79 -34.19 20.99
CA LYS A 2 -11.27 -34.40 20.79
C LYS A 2 -12.14 -33.65 21.81
N GLN A 3 -11.77 -33.68 23.09
CA GLN A 3 -12.53 -33.05 24.19
C GLN A 3 -12.53 -31.52 24.13
N ASN A 4 -11.45 -30.90 23.59
CA ASN A 4 -11.28 -29.46 23.45
C ASN A 4 -11.38 -28.98 21.98
N ARG A 5 -12.20 -29.69 21.16
CA ARG A 5 -12.32 -29.42 19.71
C ARG A 5 -12.65 -27.96 19.36
N ARG A 6 -13.43 -27.28 20.21
CA ARG A 6 -13.83 -25.87 20.00
C ARG A 6 -12.65 -24.89 20.02
N PHE A 7 -11.55 -25.25 20.69
CA PHE A 7 -10.34 -24.41 20.75
C PHE A 7 -9.26 -24.87 19.77
N PHE A 8 -9.11 -26.20 19.59
CA PHE A 8 -8.05 -26.76 18.74
C PHE A 8 -8.36 -26.67 17.25
N LEU A 9 -9.61 -26.81 16.83
CA LEU A 9 -9.98 -26.78 15.41
C LEU A 9 -9.66 -25.42 14.75
N PRO A 10 -10.04 -24.26 15.34
CA PRO A 10 -9.65 -22.96 14.77
C PRO A 10 -8.14 -22.75 14.74
N TYR A 11 -7.41 -23.29 15.74
CA TYR A 11 -5.94 -23.23 15.73
C TYR A 11 -5.32 -24.02 14.58
N LEU A 12 -5.78 -25.24 14.33
CA LEU A 12 -5.33 -26.06 13.21
C LEU A 12 -5.66 -25.41 11.87
N LEU A 13 -6.88 -24.85 11.72
CA LEU A 13 -7.28 -24.15 10.51
C LEU A 13 -6.43 -22.88 10.28
N ALA A 14 -6.11 -22.15 11.35
CA ALA A 14 -5.22 -21.00 11.27
C ALA A 14 -3.81 -21.41 10.84
N LEU A 15 -3.25 -22.43 11.49
CA LEU A 15 -1.93 -22.94 11.15
C LEU A 15 -1.89 -23.42 9.69
N ALA A 16 -2.89 -24.18 9.25
CA ALA A 16 -2.98 -24.64 7.86
C ALA A 16 -3.11 -23.47 6.87
N GLY A 17 -3.95 -22.46 7.19
CA GLY A 17 -4.11 -21.28 6.33
C GLY A 17 -2.84 -20.43 6.22
N LEU A 18 -2.14 -20.20 7.34
CA LEU A 18 -0.87 -19.47 7.36
C LEU A 18 0.23 -20.22 6.60
N THR A 19 0.31 -21.54 6.82
CA THR A 19 1.24 -22.41 6.10
C THR A 19 0.96 -22.40 4.60
N ALA A 20 -0.31 -22.47 4.20
CA ALA A 20 -0.71 -22.41 2.79
C ALA A 20 -0.36 -21.05 2.15
N ALA A 21 -0.65 -19.93 2.82
CA ALA A 21 -0.34 -18.61 2.30
C ALA A 21 1.18 -18.38 2.15
N PHE A 22 1.97 -18.81 3.12
CA PHE A 22 3.42 -18.72 3.05
C PHE A 22 3.99 -19.61 1.93
N TYR A 23 3.49 -20.85 1.81
CA TYR A 23 3.88 -21.75 0.75
C TYR A 23 3.58 -21.16 -0.64
N VAL A 24 2.40 -20.55 -0.84
CA VAL A 24 2.03 -19.94 -2.13
C VAL A 24 3.05 -18.87 -2.53
N MET A 25 3.46 -18.01 -1.60
CA MET A 25 4.46 -16.97 -1.88
C MET A 25 5.84 -17.57 -2.19
N SER A 26 6.29 -18.53 -1.38
CA SER A 26 7.58 -19.24 -1.61
C SER A 26 7.56 -20.01 -2.92
N ALA A 27 6.45 -20.67 -3.26
CA ALA A 27 6.32 -21.43 -4.49
C ALA A 27 6.31 -20.55 -5.75
N LEU A 28 5.67 -19.36 -5.69
CA LEU A 28 5.70 -18.39 -6.79
C LEU A 28 7.11 -17.84 -7.04
N CYS A 29 7.91 -17.63 -6.00
CA CYS A 29 9.31 -17.24 -6.15
C CYS A 29 10.19 -18.32 -6.84
N ALA A 30 9.76 -19.58 -6.76
CA ALA A 30 10.49 -20.73 -7.32
C ALA A 30 9.83 -21.30 -8.58
N ASP A 31 8.78 -20.68 -9.10
CA ASP A 31 8.05 -21.14 -10.29
C ASP A 31 8.82 -20.75 -11.57
N PRO A 32 9.26 -21.72 -12.40
CA PRO A 32 9.96 -21.42 -13.64
C PRO A 32 9.18 -20.50 -14.58
N GLY A 33 7.85 -20.63 -14.64
CA GLY A 33 7.02 -19.79 -15.50
C GLY A 33 7.02 -18.33 -15.06
N VAL A 34 7.13 -18.06 -13.76
CA VAL A 34 7.28 -16.69 -13.24
C VAL A 34 8.69 -16.15 -13.54
N LEU A 35 9.71 -16.98 -13.46
CA LEU A 35 11.12 -16.60 -13.72
C LEU A 35 11.39 -16.31 -15.21
N GLU A 36 10.63 -16.89 -16.11
CA GLU A 36 10.77 -16.69 -17.58
C GLU A 36 9.95 -15.50 -18.09
N MET A 37 9.06 -14.90 -17.27
CA MET A 37 8.24 -13.77 -17.72
C MET A 37 9.02 -12.46 -17.72
N ARG A 38 8.64 -11.52 -18.59
CA ARG A 38 9.13 -10.14 -18.54
C ARG A 38 8.64 -9.47 -17.24
N GLY A 39 9.47 -8.63 -16.62
CA GLY A 39 9.14 -7.95 -15.36
C GLY A 39 9.09 -8.88 -14.13
N PHE A 40 9.62 -10.12 -14.23
CA PHE A 40 9.66 -11.07 -13.11
C PHE A 40 10.39 -10.52 -11.88
N GLU A 41 11.36 -9.63 -12.08
CA GLU A 41 12.14 -9.03 -10.99
C GLU A 41 11.25 -8.27 -10.01
N TYR A 42 10.29 -7.49 -10.52
CA TYR A 42 9.34 -6.76 -9.67
C TYR A 42 8.45 -7.71 -8.87
N VAL A 43 7.92 -8.74 -9.52
CA VAL A 43 7.07 -9.74 -8.87
C VAL A 43 7.86 -10.52 -7.81
N MET A 44 9.08 -10.91 -8.12
CA MET A 44 9.96 -11.65 -7.20
C MET A 44 10.26 -10.83 -5.95
N VAL A 45 10.67 -9.56 -6.10
CA VAL A 45 10.94 -8.67 -4.96
C VAL A 45 9.68 -8.51 -4.10
N MET A 46 8.50 -8.32 -4.73
CA MET A 46 7.23 -8.19 -3.99
C MET A 46 6.89 -9.48 -3.23
N MET A 47 7.09 -10.65 -3.85
CA MET A 47 6.84 -11.94 -3.19
C MET A 47 7.80 -12.19 -2.04
N GLN A 48 9.07 -11.84 -2.16
CA GLN A 48 10.06 -11.95 -1.07
C GLN A 48 9.72 -11.05 0.11
N ILE A 49 9.36 -9.79 -0.14
CA ILE A 49 8.87 -8.87 0.90
C ILE A 49 7.61 -9.47 1.56
N GLY A 50 6.68 -9.96 0.75
CA GLY A 50 5.45 -10.59 1.21
C GLY A 50 5.71 -11.81 2.10
N MET A 51 6.61 -12.68 1.70
CA MET A 51 7.01 -13.86 2.46
C MET A 51 7.62 -13.48 3.81
N PHE A 52 8.49 -12.46 3.85
CA PHE A 52 9.04 -11.94 5.10
C PHE A 52 7.94 -11.41 6.04
N VAL A 53 7.05 -10.55 5.53
CA VAL A 53 5.95 -9.98 6.31
C VAL A 53 4.98 -11.07 6.76
N ALA A 54 4.58 -11.99 5.88
CA ALA A 54 3.71 -13.11 6.20
C ALA A 54 4.35 -14.03 7.27
N GLY A 55 5.66 -14.24 7.20
CA GLY A 55 6.44 -15.00 8.19
C GLY A 55 6.39 -14.35 9.57
N VAL A 56 6.66 -13.05 9.67
CA VAL A 56 6.60 -12.29 10.93
C VAL A 56 5.19 -12.32 11.51
N LEU A 57 4.17 -12.07 10.68
CA LEU A 57 2.77 -12.10 11.11
C LEU A 57 2.33 -13.49 11.58
N SER A 58 2.75 -14.54 10.86
CA SER A 58 2.48 -15.93 11.24
C SER A 58 3.09 -16.27 12.59
N ALA A 59 4.34 -15.84 12.84
CA ALA A 59 5.00 -16.02 14.13
C ALA A 59 4.24 -15.34 15.27
N VAL A 60 3.90 -14.06 15.11
CA VAL A 60 3.15 -13.29 16.11
C VAL A 60 1.78 -13.93 16.38
N LEU A 61 1.05 -14.28 15.32
CA LEU A 61 -0.30 -14.84 15.45
C LEU A 61 -0.29 -16.23 16.08
N LEU A 62 0.60 -17.12 15.67
CA LEU A 62 0.72 -18.48 16.22
C LEU A 62 1.12 -18.44 17.70
N LEU A 63 2.07 -17.60 18.07
CA LEU A 63 2.47 -17.43 19.48
C LEU A 63 1.35 -16.82 20.33
N TYR A 64 0.59 -15.88 19.78
CA TYR A 64 -0.60 -15.31 20.43
C TYR A 64 -1.66 -16.38 20.69
N ILE A 65 -2.05 -17.16 19.67
CA ILE A 65 -3.05 -18.22 19.78
C ILE A 65 -2.55 -19.32 20.73
N ASN A 66 -1.31 -19.75 20.62
CA ASN A 66 -0.71 -20.73 21.51
C ASN A 66 -0.75 -20.27 22.98
N SER A 67 -0.42 -18.99 23.23
CA SER A 67 -0.51 -18.41 24.58
C SER A 67 -1.94 -18.42 25.12
N PHE A 68 -2.91 -18.15 24.25
CA PHE A 68 -4.33 -18.21 24.59
C PHE A 68 -4.77 -19.65 24.93
N LEU A 69 -4.43 -20.62 24.08
CA LEU A 69 -4.74 -22.06 24.32
C LEU A 69 -4.16 -22.55 25.64
N MET A 70 -2.91 -22.22 25.93
CA MET A 70 -2.27 -22.57 27.21
C MET A 70 -2.97 -21.95 28.41
N LYS A 71 -3.46 -20.72 28.29
CA LYS A 71 -4.24 -20.06 29.37
C LYS A 71 -5.56 -20.80 29.66
N GLN A 72 -6.24 -21.28 28.65
CA GLN A 72 -7.50 -22.05 28.80
C GLN A 72 -7.25 -23.43 29.43
N ARG A 73 -6.11 -24.04 29.13
CA ARG A 73 -5.76 -25.38 29.63
C ARG A 73 -5.09 -25.41 31.00
N LYS A 74 -4.81 -24.21 31.59
CA LYS A 74 -4.15 -24.15 32.91
C LYS A 74 -4.83 -25.00 33.99
N LYS A 75 -6.18 -24.98 34.04
CA LYS A 75 -6.94 -25.76 35.02
C LYS A 75 -6.81 -27.27 34.79
N GLU A 76 -6.83 -27.71 33.53
CA GLU A 76 -6.67 -29.12 33.13
C GLU A 76 -5.26 -29.64 33.50
N LEU A 77 -4.22 -28.87 33.16
CA LEU A 77 -2.84 -29.21 33.50
C LEU A 77 -2.56 -29.19 35.02
N GLY A 78 -3.21 -28.26 35.73
CA GLY A 78 -3.16 -28.20 37.18
C GLY A 78 -3.82 -29.43 37.85
N LEU A 79 -4.96 -29.88 37.30
CA LEU A 79 -5.65 -31.07 37.76
C LEU A 79 -4.81 -32.35 37.57
N TYR A 80 -4.14 -32.50 36.41
CA TYR A 80 -3.23 -33.63 36.17
C TYR A 80 -2.11 -33.68 37.20
N ASN A 81 -1.56 -32.52 37.57
CA ASN A 81 -0.50 -32.44 38.56
C ASN A 81 -0.96 -32.86 39.95
N ILE A 82 -2.19 -32.45 40.38
CA ILE A 82 -2.78 -32.85 41.65
C ILE A 82 -3.11 -34.34 41.68
N LEU A 83 -3.51 -34.92 40.55
CA LEU A 83 -3.76 -36.37 40.44
C LEU A 83 -2.47 -37.20 40.43
N GLY A 84 -1.29 -36.56 40.64
CA GLY A 84 0.00 -37.23 40.78
C GLY A 84 0.83 -37.30 39.50
N MET A 85 0.41 -36.70 38.40
CA MET A 85 1.24 -36.67 37.21
C MET A 85 2.44 -35.70 37.36
N GLY A 86 3.65 -36.21 37.27
CA GLY A 86 4.85 -35.41 37.28
C GLY A 86 4.96 -34.44 36.11
N LYS A 87 5.69 -33.33 36.29
CA LYS A 87 5.91 -32.30 35.24
C LYS A 87 6.48 -32.87 33.94
N GLY A 88 7.29 -33.95 34.01
CA GLY A 88 7.84 -34.67 32.85
C GLY A 88 6.76 -35.34 32.01
N ASN A 89 5.78 -36.00 32.64
CA ASN A 89 4.67 -36.63 31.93
C ASN A 89 3.73 -35.59 31.27
N ILE A 90 3.52 -34.45 31.92
CA ILE A 90 2.77 -33.32 31.36
C ILE A 90 3.52 -32.75 30.12
N ALA A 91 4.85 -32.65 30.21
CA ALA A 91 5.68 -32.23 29.09
C ALA A 91 5.58 -33.21 27.91
N LEU A 92 5.60 -34.52 28.16
CA LEU A 92 5.47 -35.54 27.13
C LEU A 92 4.11 -35.45 26.39
N ILE A 93 3.02 -35.20 27.14
CA ILE A 93 1.70 -34.95 26.54
C ILE A 93 1.74 -33.76 25.59
N GLN A 94 2.39 -32.66 26.01
CA GLN A 94 2.50 -31.47 25.17
C GLN A 94 3.35 -31.70 23.93
N CYS A 95 4.42 -32.49 24.03
CA CYS A 95 5.23 -32.88 22.87
C CYS A 95 4.39 -33.66 21.84
N TRP A 96 3.62 -34.68 22.28
CA TRP A 96 2.74 -35.41 21.38
C TRP A 96 1.66 -34.53 20.74
N GLU A 97 1.06 -33.64 21.52
CA GLU A 97 0.05 -32.70 20.99
C GLU A 97 0.66 -31.74 19.96
N SER A 98 1.87 -31.23 20.20
CA SER A 98 2.59 -30.38 19.24
C SER A 98 2.96 -31.16 17.97
N LEU A 99 3.37 -32.42 18.08
CA LEU A 99 3.66 -33.29 16.94
C LEU A 99 2.41 -33.50 16.07
N PHE A 100 1.27 -33.87 16.68
CA PHE A 100 0.01 -34.02 15.95
C PHE A 100 -0.45 -32.71 15.33
N THR A 101 -0.23 -31.58 16.00
CA THR A 101 -0.55 -30.25 15.48
C THR A 101 0.33 -29.90 14.27
N ALA A 102 1.62 -30.24 14.32
CA ALA A 102 2.54 -30.08 13.20
C ALA A 102 2.10 -30.91 12.00
N ILE A 103 1.86 -32.21 12.20
CA ILE A 103 1.48 -33.12 11.09
C ILE A 103 0.15 -32.65 10.44
N LEU A 104 -0.85 -32.34 11.23
CA LEU A 104 -2.16 -31.96 10.70
C LEU A 104 -2.18 -30.52 10.17
N GLY A 105 -1.54 -29.59 10.86
CA GLY A 105 -1.54 -28.18 10.50
C GLY A 105 -0.58 -27.86 9.36
N ILE A 106 0.69 -28.28 9.46
CA ILE A 106 1.68 -28.05 8.39
C ILE A 106 1.35 -28.96 7.19
N GLY A 107 1.11 -30.25 7.41
CA GLY A 107 0.74 -31.17 6.32
C GLY A 107 -0.53 -30.76 5.60
N GLY A 108 -1.59 -30.44 6.34
CA GLY A 108 -2.83 -29.92 5.77
C GLY A 108 -2.62 -28.57 5.06
N GLY A 109 -1.79 -27.69 5.62
CA GLY A 109 -1.43 -26.39 5.03
C GLY A 109 -0.66 -26.53 3.73
N LEU A 110 0.30 -27.46 3.64
CA LEU A 110 1.03 -27.73 2.40
C LEU A 110 0.10 -28.28 1.29
N VAL A 111 -0.81 -29.20 1.64
CA VAL A 111 -1.79 -29.74 0.67
C VAL A 111 -2.70 -28.60 0.15
N LEU A 112 -3.22 -27.75 1.04
CA LEU A 112 -4.00 -26.58 0.66
C LEU A 112 -3.15 -25.59 -0.13
N GLY A 113 -1.89 -25.38 0.26
CA GLY A 113 -0.97 -24.46 -0.39
C GLY A 113 -0.69 -24.87 -1.84
N VAL A 114 -0.46 -26.15 -2.12
CA VAL A 114 -0.29 -26.66 -3.49
C VAL A 114 -1.57 -26.45 -4.32
N ALA A 115 -2.74 -26.67 -3.74
CA ALA A 115 -4.00 -26.41 -4.42
C ALA A 115 -4.21 -24.91 -4.70
N PHE A 116 -3.92 -24.07 -3.73
CA PHE A 116 -4.04 -22.61 -3.85
C PHE A 116 -2.95 -21.98 -4.71
N HIS A 117 -1.76 -22.59 -4.83
CA HIS A 117 -0.70 -22.12 -5.72
C HIS A 117 -1.20 -22.03 -7.18
N LYS A 118 -1.91 -23.06 -7.66
CA LYS A 118 -2.52 -23.02 -9.01
C LYS A 118 -3.53 -21.90 -9.17
N LEU A 119 -4.37 -21.68 -8.15
CA LEU A 119 -5.34 -20.57 -8.17
C LEU A 119 -4.63 -19.21 -8.09
N ALA A 120 -3.55 -19.11 -7.33
CA ALA A 120 -2.75 -17.90 -7.21
C ALA A 120 -2.07 -17.54 -8.53
N THR A 121 -1.47 -18.51 -9.22
CA THR A 121 -0.90 -18.29 -10.56
C THR A 121 -1.99 -17.87 -11.55
N LEU A 122 -3.14 -18.55 -11.57
CA LEU A 122 -4.28 -18.15 -12.41
C LEU A 122 -4.83 -16.75 -12.09
N ALA A 123 -4.77 -16.32 -10.83
CA ALA A 123 -5.17 -14.97 -10.43
C ALA A 123 -4.10 -13.92 -10.78
N LEU A 124 -2.83 -14.29 -10.77
CA LEU A 124 -1.72 -13.41 -11.07
C LEU A 124 -1.65 -13.02 -12.55
N VAL A 125 -1.92 -13.97 -13.46
CA VAL A 125 -1.90 -13.75 -14.92
C VAL A 125 -2.72 -12.52 -15.34
N PRO A 126 -4.03 -12.39 -15.04
CA PRO A 126 -4.81 -11.23 -15.42
C PRO A 126 -4.38 -9.93 -14.70
N LEU A 127 -3.78 -10.03 -13.51
CA LEU A 127 -3.26 -8.87 -12.79
C LEU A 127 -2.00 -8.31 -13.45
N LEU A 128 -1.16 -9.17 -14.00
CA LEU A 128 0.06 -8.75 -14.69
C LEU A 128 -0.20 -8.34 -16.14
N LYS A 129 -1.36 -8.73 -16.71
CA LYS A 129 -1.75 -8.53 -18.13
C LYS A 129 -0.77 -9.17 -19.14
N PHE A 130 -0.01 -10.18 -18.73
CA PHE A 130 0.92 -10.94 -19.57
C PHE A 130 0.61 -12.43 -19.52
N SER A 131 1.04 -13.13 -20.56
CA SER A 131 1.02 -14.59 -20.59
C SER A 131 2.16 -15.13 -19.73
N ILE A 132 1.82 -15.94 -18.71
CA ILE A 132 2.79 -16.69 -17.92
C ILE A 132 2.78 -18.13 -18.44
N PRO A 133 3.94 -18.72 -18.82
CA PRO A 133 4.01 -20.13 -19.14
C PRO A 133 3.61 -20.95 -17.90
N PHE A 134 2.48 -21.64 -17.98
CA PHE A 134 1.93 -22.35 -16.83
C PHE A 134 2.60 -23.71 -16.66
N HIS A 135 3.51 -23.85 -15.70
CA HIS A 135 4.17 -25.12 -15.38
C HIS A 135 3.48 -25.92 -14.29
N GLY A 136 2.73 -25.29 -13.41
CA GLY A 136 1.80 -25.91 -12.44
C GLY A 136 2.35 -27.02 -11.54
N SER A 137 3.65 -27.13 -11.40
CA SER A 137 4.33 -28.16 -10.61
C SER A 137 4.43 -27.76 -9.14
N ALA A 138 4.27 -28.75 -8.24
CA ALA A 138 4.52 -28.52 -6.83
C ALA A 138 6.03 -28.29 -6.61
N SER A 139 6.40 -27.16 -6.02
CA SER A 139 7.80 -26.83 -5.71
C SER A 139 8.25 -27.53 -4.43
N LEU A 140 9.13 -28.54 -4.56
CA LEU A 140 9.70 -29.24 -3.41
C LEU A 140 10.55 -28.30 -2.52
N PRO A 141 11.40 -27.41 -3.07
CA PRO A 141 12.13 -26.43 -2.25
C PRO A 141 11.20 -25.57 -1.39
N ALA A 142 10.12 -25.04 -1.96
CA ALA A 142 9.13 -24.24 -1.22
C ALA A 142 8.40 -25.03 -0.12
N MET A 143 8.13 -26.34 -0.37
CA MET A 143 7.57 -27.23 0.67
C MET A 143 8.51 -27.39 1.85
N VAL A 144 9.80 -27.64 1.58
CA VAL A 144 10.81 -27.82 2.61
C VAL A 144 11.02 -26.53 3.40
N GLU A 145 11.18 -25.39 2.73
CA GLU A 145 11.32 -24.08 3.35
C GLU A 145 10.16 -23.78 4.30
N THR A 146 8.94 -23.95 3.80
CA THR A 146 7.70 -23.73 4.57
C THR A 146 7.62 -24.68 5.77
N ALA A 147 7.91 -25.96 5.58
CA ALA A 147 7.87 -26.95 6.65
C ALA A 147 8.90 -26.67 7.75
N VAL A 148 10.11 -26.27 7.36
CA VAL A 148 11.19 -25.90 8.30
C VAL A 148 10.80 -24.65 9.08
N PHE A 149 10.30 -23.62 8.42
CA PHE A 149 9.89 -22.37 9.06
C PHE A 149 8.77 -22.59 10.09
N PHE A 150 7.67 -23.23 9.70
CA PHE A 150 6.55 -23.49 10.62
C PHE A 150 6.90 -24.55 11.67
N GLY A 151 7.74 -25.52 11.33
CA GLY A 151 8.31 -26.47 12.29
C GLY A 151 9.10 -25.76 13.40
N PHE A 152 9.96 -24.82 13.02
CA PHE A 152 10.70 -23.98 13.96
C PHE A 152 9.76 -23.15 14.87
N LEU A 153 8.72 -22.51 14.30
CA LEU A 153 7.75 -21.75 15.08
C LEU A 153 6.99 -22.63 16.09
N LEU A 154 6.59 -23.84 15.72
CA LEU A 154 5.93 -24.77 16.63
C LEU A 154 6.87 -25.30 17.71
N LEU A 155 8.14 -25.53 17.39
CA LEU A 155 9.17 -25.89 18.39
C LEU A 155 9.39 -24.74 19.38
N LEU A 156 9.45 -23.50 18.90
CA LEU A 156 9.54 -22.31 19.77
C LEU A 156 8.30 -22.21 20.67
N ALA A 157 7.10 -22.40 20.13
CA ALA A 157 5.87 -22.40 20.92
C ALA A 157 5.87 -23.51 21.98
N LEU A 158 6.32 -24.71 21.62
CA LEU A 158 6.46 -25.85 22.55
C LEU A 158 7.46 -25.51 23.68
N ALA A 159 8.64 -24.98 23.33
CA ALA A 159 9.65 -24.58 24.32
C ALA A 159 9.11 -23.55 25.31
N LEU A 160 8.39 -22.53 24.83
CA LEU A 160 7.73 -21.54 25.69
C LEU A 160 6.66 -22.17 26.59
N ASN A 161 5.90 -23.16 26.11
CA ASN A 161 4.90 -23.88 26.89
C ASN A 161 5.54 -24.72 27.99
N LEU A 162 6.59 -25.46 27.66
CA LEU A 162 7.35 -26.28 28.62
C LEU A 162 7.99 -25.42 29.71
N PHE A 163 8.55 -24.27 29.35
CA PHE A 163 9.11 -23.32 30.29
C PHE A 163 8.05 -22.79 31.27
N ARG A 164 6.86 -22.44 30.77
CA ARG A 164 5.74 -21.99 31.60
C ARG A 164 5.25 -23.08 32.57
N VAL A 165 5.14 -24.33 32.12
CA VAL A 165 4.72 -25.47 32.96
C VAL A 165 5.78 -25.73 34.05
N ARG A 166 7.08 -25.63 33.71
CA ARG A 166 8.18 -25.82 34.67
C ARG A 166 8.16 -24.79 35.81
N LEU A 167 7.81 -23.53 35.52
CA LEU A 167 7.76 -22.42 36.48
C LEU A 167 6.46 -22.32 37.26
N SER A 168 5.38 -23.00 36.85
CA SER A 168 4.07 -22.84 37.49
C SER A 168 3.92 -23.67 38.76
N ASN A 169 3.30 -23.08 39.79
CA ASN A 169 2.91 -23.77 41.01
C ASN A 169 1.51 -24.39 40.84
N PRO A 170 1.32 -25.69 41.20
CA PRO A 170 0.04 -26.40 41.00
C PRO A 170 -1.14 -25.72 41.70
N ILE A 171 -0.95 -25.17 42.88
CA ILE A 171 -1.99 -24.51 43.69
C ILE A 171 -2.46 -23.20 43.08
N GLU A 172 -1.55 -22.38 42.52
CA GLU A 172 -1.89 -21.15 41.79
C GLU A 172 -2.69 -21.40 40.51
N LEU A 173 -2.46 -22.56 39.87
CA LEU A 173 -3.17 -22.95 38.63
C LEU A 173 -4.67 -23.21 38.89
N LEU A 174 -5.06 -23.71 40.08
CA LEU A 174 -6.46 -23.98 40.43
C LEU A 174 -7.17 -22.76 40.98
N HIS A 175 -6.55 -21.95 41.83
CA HIS A 175 -7.19 -20.84 42.53
C HIS A 175 -7.24 -19.53 41.73
N GLY A 176 -6.48 -19.41 40.65
CA GLY A 176 -6.39 -18.19 39.84
C GLY A 176 -7.70 -17.71 39.15
N GLY A 177 -8.79 -18.48 39.27
CA GLY A 177 -10.11 -18.13 38.72
C GLY A 177 -11.10 -17.50 39.71
N ASN A 178 -10.84 -17.56 41.02
CA ASN A 178 -11.81 -17.17 42.06
C ASN A 178 -11.44 -15.86 42.80
N VAL A 179 -10.38 -15.19 42.42
CA VAL A 179 -9.99 -13.87 42.99
C VAL A 179 -10.90 -12.81 42.35
N GLY A 180 -11.73 -12.14 43.17
CA GLY A 180 -12.61 -11.05 42.70
C GLY A 180 -11.79 -9.98 41.93
N GLU A 181 -12.31 -9.61 40.77
CA GLU A 181 -11.64 -8.59 39.93
C GLU A 181 -11.66 -7.23 40.63
N LYS A 182 -10.48 -6.66 40.91
CA LYS A 182 -10.36 -5.28 41.41
C LYS A 182 -10.81 -4.28 40.34
N GLU A 183 -11.56 -3.26 40.74
CA GLU A 183 -11.99 -2.18 39.85
C GLU A 183 -10.77 -1.56 39.10
N PRO A 184 -10.87 -1.35 37.78
CA PRO A 184 -9.75 -0.80 37.01
C PRO A 184 -9.41 0.63 37.47
N ARG A 185 -8.13 0.86 37.75
CA ARG A 185 -7.63 2.21 38.00
C ARG A 185 -7.54 2.97 36.68
N THR A 186 -8.00 4.21 36.67
CA THR A 186 -7.87 5.08 35.50
C THR A 186 -6.42 5.55 35.39
N ARG A 187 -5.78 5.25 34.28
CA ARG A 187 -4.44 5.72 33.95
C ARG A 187 -4.54 6.95 33.07
N TRP A 188 -4.89 8.11 33.67
CA TRP A 188 -5.11 9.35 32.94
C TRP A 188 -3.91 9.77 32.07
N LEU A 189 -2.69 9.60 32.58
CA LEU A 189 -1.47 9.88 31.82
C LEU A 189 -1.41 9.06 30.52
N MET A 190 -1.70 7.75 30.61
CA MET A 190 -1.72 6.88 29.44
C MET A 190 -2.84 7.25 28.44
N ALA A 191 -3.99 7.68 28.95
CA ALA A 191 -5.08 8.16 28.10
C ALA A 191 -4.70 9.48 27.40
N ALA A 192 -4.04 10.40 28.12
CA ALA A 192 -3.53 11.66 27.56
C ALA A 192 -2.43 11.40 26.50
N VAL A 193 -1.47 10.54 26.77
CA VAL A 193 -0.46 10.12 25.78
C VAL A 193 -1.11 9.52 24.55
N GLY A 194 -2.13 8.68 24.71
CA GLY A 194 -2.88 8.11 23.60
C GLY A 194 -3.57 9.18 22.75
N ALA A 195 -4.20 10.15 23.37
CA ALA A 195 -4.85 11.25 22.67
C ALA A 195 -3.86 12.15 21.91
N VAL A 196 -2.70 12.45 22.53
CA VAL A 196 -1.63 13.24 21.90
C VAL A 196 -1.02 12.48 20.72
N CYS A 197 -0.71 11.19 20.88
CA CYS A 197 -0.16 10.37 19.78
C CYS A 197 -1.15 10.29 18.60
N LEU A 198 -2.43 10.03 18.85
CA LEU A 198 -3.44 10.03 17.79
C LEU A 198 -3.62 11.40 17.13
N GLY A 199 -3.69 12.45 17.95
CA GLY A 199 -3.80 13.82 17.47
C GLY A 199 -2.60 14.22 16.59
N ALA A 200 -1.38 13.86 17.00
CA ALA A 200 -0.16 14.10 16.22
C ALA A 200 -0.15 13.29 14.91
N GLY A 201 -0.52 12.00 14.95
CA GLY A 201 -0.61 11.19 13.74
C GLY A 201 -1.64 11.73 12.74
N TYR A 202 -2.82 12.12 13.20
CA TYR A 202 -3.85 12.74 12.35
C TYR A 202 -3.46 14.12 11.86
N PHE A 203 -2.78 14.91 12.70
CA PHE A 203 -2.26 16.21 12.28
C PHE A 203 -1.27 16.07 11.13
N ILE A 204 -0.30 15.16 11.23
CA ILE A 204 0.61 14.82 10.12
C ILE A 204 -0.19 14.44 8.87
N ALA A 205 -1.14 13.51 9.00
CA ALA A 205 -1.92 13.02 7.87
C ALA A 205 -2.73 14.09 7.12
N VAL A 206 -3.18 15.13 7.82
CA VAL A 206 -3.99 16.21 7.22
C VAL A 206 -3.14 17.37 6.71
N THR A 207 -2.02 17.71 7.40
CA THR A 207 -1.25 18.92 7.11
C THR A 207 -0.16 18.74 6.07
N VAL A 208 0.37 17.52 5.90
CA VAL A 208 1.43 17.25 4.95
C VAL A 208 0.86 17.29 3.53
N LYS A 209 1.39 18.22 2.72
CA LYS A 209 0.95 18.45 1.33
C LYS A 209 1.97 17.91 0.32
N ASP A 210 3.23 17.96 0.66
CA ASP A 210 4.33 17.47 -0.18
C ASP A 210 4.34 15.94 -0.24
N PRO A 211 4.32 15.33 -1.45
CA PRO A 211 4.27 13.87 -1.58
C PRO A 211 5.51 13.14 -1.05
N ALA A 212 6.72 13.71 -1.22
CA ALA A 212 7.96 13.09 -0.74
C ALA A 212 8.03 13.13 0.79
N LEU A 213 7.63 14.26 1.39
CA LEU A 213 7.51 14.40 2.84
C LEU A 213 6.41 13.48 3.40
N ALA A 214 5.30 13.29 2.66
CA ALA A 214 4.24 12.35 3.01
C ALA A 214 4.78 10.92 3.12
N MET A 215 5.57 10.46 2.16
CA MET A 215 6.20 9.15 2.18
C MET A 215 7.14 8.96 3.38
N LEU A 216 7.96 9.97 3.69
CA LEU A 216 8.89 9.94 4.82
C LEU A 216 8.15 9.89 6.17
N LEU A 217 7.12 10.71 6.33
CA LEU A 217 6.36 10.84 7.59
C LEU A 217 5.28 9.77 7.77
N TYR A 218 4.95 9.02 6.72
CA TYR A 218 3.92 7.98 6.77
C TYR A 218 4.16 6.96 7.88
N PHE A 219 5.36 6.40 7.93
CA PHE A 219 5.71 5.39 8.95
C PHE A 219 5.65 5.95 10.38
N LEU A 220 6.04 7.21 10.56
CA LEU A 220 5.92 7.89 11.85
C LEU A 220 4.44 8.09 12.23
N ALA A 221 3.61 8.54 11.31
CA ALA A 221 2.18 8.73 11.54
C ALA A 221 1.50 7.40 11.90
N VAL A 222 1.77 6.32 11.15
CA VAL A 222 1.26 4.97 11.44
C VAL A 222 1.69 4.50 12.83
N LEU A 223 2.96 4.67 13.20
CA LEU A 223 3.47 4.29 14.53
C LEU A 223 2.75 5.05 15.64
N LEU A 224 2.56 6.35 15.48
CA LEU A 224 1.82 7.20 16.43
C LEU A 224 0.35 6.76 16.56
N VAL A 225 -0.31 6.44 15.45
CA VAL A 225 -1.68 5.93 15.44
C VAL A 225 -1.77 4.57 16.13
N ILE A 226 -0.84 3.65 15.91
CA ILE A 226 -0.78 2.35 16.58
C ILE A 226 -0.64 2.54 18.11
N ILE A 227 0.35 3.32 18.57
CA ILE A 227 0.58 3.60 20.00
C ILE A 227 -0.66 4.28 20.59
N GLY A 228 -1.20 5.30 19.92
CA GLY A 228 -2.39 6.02 20.33
C GLY A 228 -3.60 5.10 20.49
N THR A 229 -3.83 4.22 19.53
CA THR A 229 -4.92 3.23 19.54
C THR A 229 -4.79 2.26 20.72
N TYR A 230 -3.60 1.70 20.97
CA TYR A 230 -3.38 0.87 22.16
C TYR A 230 -3.65 1.61 23.46
N CYS A 231 -3.17 2.84 23.59
CA CYS A 231 -3.36 3.65 24.77
C CYS A 231 -4.84 4.02 24.99
N LEU A 232 -5.56 4.37 23.91
CA LEU A 232 -6.96 4.73 24.01
C LEU A 232 -7.86 3.54 24.30
N PHE A 233 -7.62 2.38 23.70
CA PHE A 233 -8.38 1.19 24.06
C PHE A 233 -8.10 0.72 25.50
N THR A 234 -6.85 0.82 25.99
CA THR A 234 -6.49 0.34 27.33
C THR A 234 -6.82 1.32 28.46
N ALA A 235 -6.60 2.59 28.26
CA ALA A 235 -6.82 3.61 29.29
C ALA A 235 -7.96 4.58 28.98
N GLY A 236 -8.10 5.00 27.73
CA GLY A 236 -9.11 5.95 27.31
C GLY A 236 -10.52 5.39 27.42
N SER A 237 -10.74 4.12 27.05
CA SER A 237 -12.04 3.45 27.20
C SER A 237 -12.51 3.37 28.64
N ILE A 238 -11.58 3.09 29.59
CA ILE A 238 -11.88 3.06 31.03
C ILE A 238 -12.17 4.47 31.53
N ALA A 239 -11.40 5.47 31.07
CA ALA A 239 -11.64 6.87 31.41
C ALA A 239 -13.02 7.35 30.96
N LEU A 240 -13.39 7.03 29.70
CA LEU A 240 -14.70 7.38 29.12
C LEU A 240 -15.85 6.72 29.91
N LEU A 241 -15.76 5.43 30.20
CA LEU A 241 -16.78 4.70 30.97
C LEU A 241 -16.92 5.26 32.39
N LYS A 242 -15.83 5.69 33.03
CA LYS A 242 -15.89 6.34 34.33
C LYS A 242 -16.49 7.76 34.27
N LEU A 243 -16.26 8.50 33.18
CA LEU A 243 -16.91 9.78 32.95
C LEU A 243 -18.43 9.61 32.75
N LEU A 244 -18.84 8.61 31.94
CA LEU A 244 -20.25 8.27 31.75
C LEU A 244 -20.90 7.85 33.08
N ARG A 245 -20.20 7.14 33.96
CA ARG A 245 -20.67 6.75 35.30
C ARG A 245 -20.89 7.98 36.20
N LYS A 246 -20.12 9.08 36.06
CA LYS A 246 -20.31 10.32 36.80
C LYS A 246 -21.60 11.06 36.44
N ASN A 247 -22.08 10.91 35.20
CA ASN A 247 -23.34 11.49 34.76
C ASN A 247 -24.51 10.66 35.32
N LYS A 248 -25.05 11.08 36.46
CA LYS A 248 -26.11 10.34 37.22
C LYS A 248 -27.38 10.16 36.40
N GLY A 249 -27.79 11.16 35.60
CA GLY A 249 -28.98 11.10 34.76
C GLY A 249 -28.91 10.04 33.65
N PHE A 250 -27.72 9.80 33.11
CA PHE A 250 -27.44 8.76 32.12
C PHE A 250 -27.26 7.39 32.78
N TYR A 251 -26.47 7.33 33.86
CA TYR A 251 -26.05 6.08 34.49
C TYR A 251 -27.15 5.30 35.16
N TYR A 252 -28.08 5.95 35.86
CA TYR A 252 -29.14 5.28 36.63
C TYR A 252 -30.30 4.77 35.79
N GLN A 253 -30.29 4.92 34.47
CA GLN A 253 -31.24 4.18 33.63
C GLN A 253 -30.90 2.69 33.63
N THR A 254 -31.89 1.82 33.81
CA THR A 254 -31.69 0.36 34.04
C THR A 254 -30.79 -0.31 33.00
N GLY A 255 -30.96 0.03 31.73
CA GLY A 255 -30.14 -0.50 30.64
C GLY A 255 -28.70 0.00 30.67
N HIS A 256 -28.50 1.30 30.97
CA HIS A 256 -27.19 1.95 31.00
C HIS A 256 -26.38 1.52 32.22
N PHE A 257 -27.02 1.34 33.37
CA PHE A 257 -26.38 0.86 34.60
C PHE A 257 -25.70 -0.49 34.39
N ILE A 258 -26.45 -1.48 33.88
CA ILE A 258 -25.92 -2.82 33.60
C ILE A 258 -24.86 -2.77 32.49
N GLY A 259 -25.13 -1.96 31.45
CA GLY A 259 -24.18 -1.77 30.32
C GLY A 259 -22.85 -1.18 30.74
N VAL A 260 -22.83 0.00 31.34
CA VAL A 260 -21.61 0.72 31.74
C VAL A 260 -20.83 -0.04 32.81
N SER A 261 -21.50 -0.58 33.82
CA SER A 261 -20.83 -1.36 34.88
C SER A 261 -20.21 -2.65 34.33
N GLY A 262 -20.94 -3.40 33.49
CA GLY A 262 -20.40 -4.59 32.83
C GLY A 262 -19.24 -4.30 31.88
N MET A 263 -19.34 -3.22 31.08
CA MET A 263 -18.32 -2.80 30.13
C MET A 263 -17.02 -2.35 30.82
N LEU A 264 -17.08 -1.74 32.01
CA LEU A 264 -15.90 -1.27 32.72
C LEU A 264 -14.89 -2.42 33.01
N TYR A 265 -15.40 -3.56 33.45
CA TYR A 265 -14.58 -4.76 33.71
C TYR A 265 -14.17 -5.46 32.40
N ARG A 266 -15.08 -5.53 31.42
CA ARG A 266 -14.80 -6.11 30.10
C ARG A 266 -13.71 -5.34 29.36
N MET A 267 -13.75 -4.00 29.35
CA MET A 267 -12.75 -3.19 28.66
C MET A 267 -11.37 -3.35 29.25
N LYS A 268 -11.23 -3.43 30.59
CA LYS A 268 -9.93 -3.72 31.24
C LYS A 268 -9.27 -4.99 30.70
N ARG A 269 -10.07 -6.05 30.49
CA ARG A 269 -9.56 -7.36 30.08
C ARG A 269 -9.36 -7.49 28.57
N ASN A 270 -10.18 -6.79 27.80
CA ASN A 270 -10.28 -6.97 26.36
C ASN A 270 -9.62 -5.86 25.54
N ALA A 271 -9.15 -4.81 26.19
CA ALA A 271 -8.60 -3.62 25.53
C ALA A 271 -7.55 -3.93 24.46
N VAL A 272 -6.56 -4.76 24.78
CA VAL A 272 -5.49 -5.15 23.85
C VAL A 272 -6.05 -5.92 22.65
N GLY A 273 -6.99 -6.84 22.87
CA GLY A 273 -7.63 -7.58 21.79
C GLY A 273 -8.44 -6.68 20.86
N LEU A 274 -9.14 -5.68 21.41
CA LEU A 274 -9.91 -4.70 20.63
C LEU A 274 -9.00 -3.77 19.82
N ALA A 275 -7.88 -3.32 20.44
CA ALA A 275 -6.86 -2.55 19.74
C ALA A 275 -6.25 -3.33 18.56
N ASN A 276 -5.92 -4.62 18.78
CA ASN A 276 -5.43 -5.49 17.70
C ASN A 276 -6.43 -5.63 16.56
N ILE A 277 -7.71 -5.86 16.87
CA ILE A 277 -8.77 -5.94 15.84
C ILE A 277 -8.84 -4.63 15.05
N CYS A 278 -8.81 -3.48 15.74
CA CYS A 278 -8.83 -2.17 15.10
C CYS A 278 -7.64 -1.99 14.16
N ILE A 279 -6.41 -2.21 14.65
CA ILE A 279 -5.18 -2.02 13.88
C ILE A 279 -5.12 -2.96 12.69
N LEU A 280 -5.39 -4.27 12.89
CA LEU A 280 -5.39 -5.24 11.80
C LEU A 280 -6.44 -4.91 10.74
N SER A 281 -7.63 -4.48 11.16
CA SER A 281 -8.69 -4.05 10.23
C SER A 281 -8.27 -2.82 9.42
N THR A 282 -7.68 -1.81 10.07
CA THR A 282 -7.17 -0.62 9.39
C THR A 282 -6.08 -1.00 8.37
N MET A 283 -5.12 -1.85 8.78
CA MET A 283 -4.04 -2.31 7.89
C MET A 283 -4.57 -3.00 6.64
N VAL A 284 -5.54 -3.91 6.77
CA VAL A 284 -6.18 -4.57 5.61
C VAL A 284 -6.78 -3.54 4.66
N MET A 285 -7.57 -2.63 5.22
CA MET A 285 -8.31 -1.67 4.40
C MET A 285 -7.38 -0.67 3.69
N VAL A 286 -6.39 -0.12 4.39
CA VAL A 286 -5.42 0.82 3.80
C VAL A 286 -4.57 0.12 2.74
N MET A 287 -4.06 -1.07 3.03
CA MET A 287 -3.22 -1.83 2.10
C MET A 287 -3.99 -2.21 0.83
N LEU A 288 -5.19 -2.78 0.96
CA LEU A 288 -5.99 -3.17 -0.20
C LEU A 288 -6.48 -1.97 -1.00
N SER A 289 -6.92 -0.87 -0.33
CA SER A 289 -7.37 0.32 -1.05
C SER A 289 -6.23 1.01 -1.81
N GLY A 290 -5.05 1.12 -1.19
CA GLY A 290 -3.88 1.74 -1.82
C GLY A 290 -3.35 0.92 -3.00
N THR A 291 -3.19 -0.41 -2.83
CA THR A 291 -2.71 -1.28 -3.92
C THR A 291 -3.72 -1.41 -5.06
N LEU A 292 -5.02 -1.42 -4.74
CA LEU A 292 -6.08 -1.43 -5.76
C LEU A 292 -6.13 -0.10 -6.53
N ALA A 293 -5.98 1.04 -5.85
CA ALA A 293 -5.93 2.35 -6.49
C ALA A 293 -4.70 2.48 -7.39
N LEU A 294 -3.53 2.00 -6.94
CA LEU A 294 -2.31 1.96 -7.75
C LEU A 294 -2.52 1.11 -9.01
N TYR A 295 -3.10 -0.08 -8.87
CA TYR A 295 -3.33 -0.98 -10.01
C TYR A 295 -4.32 -0.40 -11.03
N LEU A 296 -5.44 0.14 -10.58
CA LEU A 296 -6.46 0.72 -11.47
C LEU A 296 -5.98 2.03 -12.12
N GLY A 297 -5.09 2.77 -11.46
CA GLY A 297 -4.48 3.98 -11.99
C GLY A 297 -3.44 3.74 -13.08
N GLN A 298 -2.84 2.53 -13.18
CA GLN A 298 -1.74 2.26 -14.11
C GLN A 298 -2.09 2.55 -15.58
N GLY A 299 -3.29 2.24 -16.00
CA GLY A 299 -3.71 2.49 -17.40
C GLY A 299 -3.70 3.98 -17.76
N GLU A 300 -4.17 4.85 -16.84
CA GLU A 300 -4.16 6.30 -17.04
C GLU A 300 -2.71 6.83 -17.03
N ILE A 301 -1.86 6.32 -16.14
CA ILE A 301 -0.44 6.70 -16.05
C ILE A 301 0.31 6.38 -17.33
N ILE A 302 0.19 5.14 -17.81
CA ILE A 302 0.87 4.68 -19.01
C ILE A 302 0.39 5.46 -20.23
N ALA A 303 -0.91 5.66 -20.38
CA ALA A 303 -1.46 6.42 -21.51
C ALA A 303 -1.01 7.90 -21.50
N ALA A 304 -0.84 8.49 -20.33
CA ALA A 304 -0.41 9.88 -20.17
C ALA A 304 1.10 10.08 -20.43
N GLN A 305 1.92 9.13 -20.00
CA GLN A 305 3.37 9.18 -20.14
C GLN A 305 3.86 8.67 -21.50
N TYR A 306 3.10 7.73 -22.11
CA TYR A 306 3.44 7.11 -23.39
C TYR A 306 2.27 7.25 -24.37
N PRO A 307 2.08 8.44 -24.98
CA PRO A 307 0.95 8.72 -25.85
C PRO A 307 0.94 7.89 -27.13
N ALA A 308 2.10 7.47 -27.65
CA ALA A 308 2.24 6.58 -28.81
C ALA A 308 2.77 5.19 -28.44
N ASN A 309 2.75 4.22 -29.36
CA ASN A 309 3.34 2.91 -29.16
C ASN A 309 4.83 3.00 -28.85
N LEU A 310 5.59 3.72 -29.70
CA LEU A 310 7.00 4.02 -29.42
C LEU A 310 7.17 5.53 -29.23
N ASN A 311 7.93 5.90 -28.20
CA ASN A 311 8.29 7.27 -27.90
C ASN A 311 9.82 7.38 -28.00
N MET A 312 10.29 7.91 -29.12
CA MET A 312 11.72 8.05 -29.38
C MET A 312 12.18 9.45 -29.02
N THR A 313 12.94 9.58 -27.95
CA THR A 313 13.57 10.84 -27.55
C THR A 313 14.91 10.97 -28.25
N VAL A 314 15.12 12.09 -28.91
CA VAL A 314 16.39 12.45 -29.56
C VAL A 314 16.85 13.82 -29.06
N SER A 315 18.12 13.92 -28.75
CA SER A 315 18.72 15.16 -28.24
C SER A 315 19.87 15.59 -29.14
N PHE A 316 19.92 16.88 -29.47
CA PHE A 316 20.88 17.49 -30.39
C PHE A 316 21.66 18.58 -29.67
N ASP A 317 22.99 18.60 -29.87
CA ASP A 317 23.81 19.73 -29.49
C ASP A 317 23.70 20.80 -30.59
N PRO A 318 23.09 21.94 -30.35
CA PRO A 318 22.96 22.99 -31.36
C PRO A 318 24.28 23.61 -31.78
N ALA A 319 25.36 23.45 -31.00
CA ALA A 319 26.70 23.92 -31.39
C ALA A 319 27.30 23.08 -32.52
N GLN A 320 26.83 21.83 -32.65
CA GLN A 320 27.31 20.89 -33.68
C GLN A 320 26.35 20.76 -34.87
N ASN A 321 25.05 20.97 -34.68
CA ASN A 321 24.08 20.80 -35.73
C ASN A 321 23.01 21.91 -35.65
N GLN A 322 22.90 22.72 -36.72
CA GLN A 322 22.01 23.88 -36.71
C GLN A 322 20.53 23.54 -36.84
N ASP A 323 20.21 22.38 -37.44
CA ASP A 323 18.82 21.95 -37.63
C ASP A 323 18.55 20.54 -37.05
N LEU A 324 17.40 20.40 -36.39
CA LEU A 324 16.86 19.13 -35.95
C LEU A 324 16.45 18.29 -37.16
N ASP A 325 17.19 17.22 -37.46
CA ASP A 325 16.81 16.27 -38.53
C ASP A 325 15.75 15.27 -37.99
N LEU A 326 14.52 15.78 -37.81
CA LEU A 326 13.39 14.97 -37.40
C LEU A 326 12.92 14.03 -38.52
N ASP A 327 13.10 14.45 -39.77
CA ASP A 327 12.71 13.64 -40.93
C ASP A 327 13.65 12.45 -41.11
N GLY A 328 14.96 12.63 -40.85
CA GLY A 328 15.91 11.51 -40.81
C GLY A 328 15.59 10.51 -39.72
N ALA A 329 15.27 11.00 -38.50
CA ALA A 329 14.88 10.16 -37.38
C ALA A 329 13.57 9.38 -37.67
N ALA A 330 12.55 10.06 -38.21
CA ALA A 330 11.29 9.42 -38.61
C ALA A 330 11.49 8.37 -39.70
N SER A 331 12.38 8.68 -40.68
CA SER A 331 12.72 7.76 -41.78
C SER A 331 13.43 6.51 -41.27
N LEU A 332 14.36 6.66 -40.30
CA LEU A 332 15.05 5.53 -39.67
C LEU A 332 14.05 4.59 -38.98
N VAL A 333 13.16 5.14 -38.14
CA VAL A 333 12.15 4.33 -37.42
C VAL A 333 11.22 3.63 -38.40
N ASN A 334 10.72 4.34 -39.42
CA ASN A 334 9.86 3.77 -40.46
C ASN A 334 10.54 2.63 -41.22
N ARG A 335 11.81 2.82 -41.61
CA ARG A 335 12.60 1.80 -42.30
C ARG A 335 12.76 0.56 -41.42
N PHE A 336 13.21 0.75 -40.17
CA PHE A 336 13.44 -0.33 -39.25
C PHE A 336 12.18 -1.13 -38.91
N ALA A 337 11.07 -0.44 -38.60
CA ALA A 337 9.80 -1.11 -38.30
C ALA A 337 9.30 -1.94 -39.51
N ARG A 338 9.45 -1.41 -40.73
CA ARG A 338 9.11 -2.16 -41.94
C ARG A 338 9.98 -3.38 -42.19
N GLU A 339 11.28 -3.30 -41.90
CA GLU A 339 12.22 -4.43 -42.00
C GLU A 339 11.84 -5.55 -41.00
N GLN A 340 11.28 -5.19 -39.85
CA GLN A 340 10.74 -6.13 -38.87
C GLN A 340 9.29 -6.56 -39.15
N GLY A 341 8.67 -6.06 -40.25
CA GLY A 341 7.33 -6.43 -40.66
C GLY A 341 6.23 -5.72 -39.85
N VAL A 342 6.53 -4.68 -39.11
CA VAL A 342 5.54 -3.92 -38.34
C VAL A 342 5.14 -2.63 -39.07
N PRO A 343 3.84 -2.45 -39.42
CA PRO A 343 3.36 -1.25 -40.10
C PRO A 343 3.37 -0.03 -39.16
N VAL A 344 3.94 1.08 -39.63
CA VAL A 344 3.83 2.39 -38.98
C VAL A 344 2.61 3.12 -39.56
N THR A 345 1.70 3.55 -38.69
CA THR A 345 0.47 4.25 -39.07
C THR A 345 0.58 5.77 -38.97
N GLY A 346 1.45 6.27 -38.09
CA GLY A 346 1.71 7.70 -37.91
C GLY A 346 3.04 7.96 -37.24
N VAL A 347 3.65 9.12 -37.54
CA VAL A 347 4.80 9.64 -36.82
C VAL A 347 4.56 11.12 -36.61
N ASP A 348 4.38 11.51 -35.35
CA ASP A 348 4.32 12.91 -34.94
C ASP A 348 5.58 13.27 -34.17
N ALA A 349 5.95 14.55 -34.15
CA ALA A 349 7.15 15.02 -33.47
C ALA A 349 6.84 16.25 -32.59
N ALA A 350 7.33 16.22 -31.36
CA ALA A 350 7.26 17.35 -30.45
C ALA A 350 8.67 17.78 -30.04
N GLU A 351 9.08 18.97 -30.50
CA GLU A 351 10.31 19.60 -30.07
C GLU A 351 10.08 20.37 -28.77
N TYR A 352 10.95 20.18 -27.79
CA TYR A 352 10.90 20.90 -26.53
C TYR A 352 12.28 21.22 -25.98
N LEU A 353 12.33 22.19 -25.08
CA LEU A 353 13.50 22.59 -24.34
C LEU A 353 13.19 22.42 -22.85
N HIS A 354 14.12 21.82 -22.09
CA HIS A 354 13.95 21.57 -20.66
C HIS A 354 15.17 22.01 -19.87
N PHE A 355 14.98 22.89 -18.88
CA PHE A 355 16.00 23.30 -17.92
C PHE A 355 15.37 23.81 -16.63
N ASN A 356 16.17 23.89 -15.57
CA ASN A 356 15.68 24.40 -14.29
C ASN A 356 15.76 25.91 -14.21
N VAL A 357 14.74 26.52 -13.63
CA VAL A 357 14.64 27.95 -13.36
C VAL A 357 14.34 28.21 -11.88
N LEU A 358 14.79 29.36 -11.38
CA LEU A 358 14.34 29.90 -10.10
C LEU A 358 13.15 30.83 -10.37
N ALA A 359 11.99 30.52 -9.85
CA ALA A 359 10.84 31.40 -9.91
C ALA A 359 10.93 32.43 -8.78
N ASN A 360 11.22 33.68 -9.13
CA ASN A 360 11.41 34.77 -8.17
C ASN A 360 10.12 35.62 -8.05
N PRO A 361 9.30 35.39 -7.03
CA PRO A 361 8.01 36.08 -6.87
C PRO A 361 8.18 37.60 -6.59
N ALA A 362 9.34 38.01 -6.04
CA ALA A 362 9.60 39.41 -5.75
C ALA A 362 9.84 40.26 -7.01
N THR A 363 10.44 39.63 -8.06
CA THR A 363 10.72 40.30 -9.34
C THR A 363 9.74 39.92 -10.44
N GLY A 364 8.92 38.84 -10.25
CA GLY A 364 8.05 38.26 -11.27
C GLY A 364 8.84 37.61 -12.43
N ARG A 365 10.09 37.20 -12.20
CA ARG A 365 11.00 36.68 -13.22
C ARG A 365 11.30 35.19 -13.00
N LEU A 366 11.49 34.47 -14.10
CA LEU A 366 12.05 33.12 -14.15
C LEU A 366 13.55 33.23 -14.43
N GLU A 367 14.37 32.94 -13.45
CA GLU A 367 15.82 33.18 -13.52
C GLU A 367 16.54 31.86 -13.84
N VAL A 368 17.26 31.83 -14.99
CA VAL A 368 18.03 30.67 -15.46
C VAL A 368 19.46 30.81 -14.95
N GLY A 369 20.00 29.76 -14.32
CA GLY A 369 21.36 29.78 -13.75
C GLY A 369 21.48 30.44 -12.39
N ALA A 370 20.40 31.03 -11.86
CA ALA A 370 20.40 31.63 -10.53
C ALA A 370 20.60 30.58 -9.41
N GLN A 371 21.39 30.93 -8.40
CA GLN A 371 21.57 30.16 -7.18
C GLN A 371 20.65 30.70 -6.11
N GLY A 372 19.82 29.84 -5.51
CA GLY A 372 18.88 30.20 -4.46
C GLY A 372 18.42 28.97 -3.68
N GLU A 373 17.61 29.19 -2.63
CA GLU A 373 16.98 28.10 -1.87
C GLU A 373 16.04 27.30 -2.77
N ASN A 374 15.96 25.97 -2.52
CA ASN A 374 15.23 25.03 -3.39
C ASN A 374 13.71 25.23 -3.46
N THR A 375 13.12 26.08 -2.63
CA THR A 375 11.67 26.22 -2.50
C THR A 375 10.97 26.76 -3.73
N ASP A 376 11.68 27.52 -4.58
CA ASP A 376 11.10 28.16 -5.77
C ASP A 376 11.74 27.68 -7.09
N ARG A 377 12.45 26.54 -7.07
CA ARG A 377 12.96 25.92 -8.30
C ARG A 377 11.83 25.22 -9.03
N ARG A 378 11.80 25.43 -10.36
CA ARG A 378 10.84 24.81 -11.27
C ARG A 378 11.58 24.12 -12.41
N ALA A 379 11.08 22.97 -12.86
CA ALA A 379 11.50 22.37 -14.11
C ALA A 379 10.73 23.03 -15.25
N LEU A 380 11.38 23.94 -15.99
CA LEU A 380 10.74 24.65 -17.10
C LEU A 380 10.79 23.80 -18.36
N TYR A 381 9.62 23.50 -18.91
CA TYR A 381 9.43 22.88 -20.21
C TYR A 381 8.87 23.91 -21.19
N LEU A 382 9.53 24.06 -22.32
CA LEU A 382 9.14 24.97 -23.38
C LEU A 382 8.90 24.17 -24.65
N LEU A 383 7.74 24.26 -25.25
CA LEU A 383 7.39 23.56 -26.49
C LEU A 383 6.65 24.46 -27.45
N THR A 384 6.63 24.09 -28.72
CA THR A 384 5.85 24.81 -29.75
C THR A 384 4.38 24.44 -29.68
N ALA A 385 3.50 25.28 -30.24
CA ALA A 385 2.07 25.00 -30.35
C ALA A 385 1.80 23.66 -31.09
N GLN A 386 2.62 23.33 -32.10
CA GLN A 386 2.53 22.02 -32.79
C GLN A 386 2.97 20.87 -31.90
N GLY A 387 4.06 21.05 -31.14
CA GLY A 387 4.54 20.05 -30.18
C GLY A 387 3.51 19.76 -29.07
N TYR A 388 2.77 20.78 -28.63
CA TYR A 388 1.66 20.59 -27.70
C TYR A 388 0.59 19.68 -28.31
N ALA A 389 0.16 19.97 -29.55
CA ALA A 389 -0.85 19.17 -30.23
C ALA A 389 -0.39 17.72 -30.45
N ALA A 390 0.86 17.51 -30.80
CA ALA A 390 1.45 16.18 -30.99
C ALA A 390 1.44 15.36 -29.67
N LEU A 391 1.82 15.99 -28.56
CA LEU A 391 1.89 15.31 -27.26
C LEU A 391 0.54 15.02 -26.60
N THR A 392 -0.44 15.92 -26.80
CA THR A 392 -1.73 15.82 -26.09
C THR A 392 -2.85 15.28 -26.97
N GLY A 393 -2.72 15.32 -28.29
CA GLY A 393 -3.78 15.09 -29.24
C GLY A 393 -4.81 16.23 -29.31
N ASP A 394 -4.64 17.30 -28.53
CA ASP A 394 -5.49 18.46 -28.52
C ASP A 394 -5.17 19.42 -29.66
N ARG A 395 -6.08 20.36 -29.93
CA ARG A 395 -5.85 21.37 -30.94
C ARG A 395 -4.73 22.31 -30.53
N ALA A 396 -3.80 22.57 -31.49
CA ALA A 396 -2.72 23.53 -31.29
C ALA A 396 -3.25 24.90 -30.88
N PRO A 397 -2.74 25.55 -29.81
CA PRO A 397 -3.14 26.88 -29.42
C PRO A 397 -2.71 27.91 -30.48
N SER A 398 -3.58 28.90 -30.72
CA SER A 398 -3.26 30.00 -31.65
C SER A 398 -2.58 31.13 -30.88
N LEU A 399 -1.27 31.26 -31.04
CA LEU A 399 -0.41 32.22 -30.31
C LEU A 399 0.24 33.18 -31.29
N GLN A 400 0.28 34.46 -30.95
CA GLN A 400 1.03 35.48 -31.65
C GLN A 400 2.50 35.47 -31.20
N PRO A 401 3.46 36.00 -32.00
CA PRO A 401 4.84 36.18 -31.58
C PRO A 401 4.93 36.98 -30.28
N GLY A 402 5.58 36.44 -29.26
CA GLY A 402 5.66 37.01 -27.91
C GLY A 402 4.55 36.59 -26.95
N GLU A 403 3.57 35.81 -27.43
CA GLU A 403 2.58 35.17 -26.55
C GLU A 403 3.01 33.75 -26.15
N ALA A 404 2.59 33.34 -24.98
CA ALA A 404 2.71 31.98 -24.50
C ALA A 404 1.39 31.48 -23.91
N ALA A 405 1.16 30.17 -24.00
CA ALA A 405 0.13 29.52 -23.21
C ALA A 405 0.79 28.78 -22.05
N VAL A 406 0.17 28.85 -20.87
CA VAL A 406 0.66 28.20 -19.66
C VAL A 406 -0.10 26.91 -19.45
N CYS A 407 0.62 25.77 -19.38
CA CYS A 407 0.02 24.49 -19.05
C CYS A 407 -0.02 24.33 -17.52
N GLY A 408 -1.21 24.31 -16.96
CA GLY A 408 -1.41 24.29 -15.52
C GLY A 408 -1.50 25.68 -14.89
N ALA A 409 -0.81 25.89 -13.77
CA ALA A 409 -0.85 27.13 -13.02
C ALA A 409 0.53 27.82 -12.96
N LEU A 410 0.51 29.13 -13.04
CA LEU A 410 1.72 29.91 -12.76
C LEU A 410 2.08 29.83 -11.26
N PRO A 411 3.38 29.96 -10.92
CA PRO A 411 3.82 30.11 -9.54
C PRO A 411 3.13 31.28 -8.83
N GLU A 412 2.94 31.19 -7.51
CA GLU A 412 2.35 32.27 -6.73
C GLU A 412 3.14 33.58 -6.89
N GLY A 413 2.42 34.68 -7.10
CA GLY A 413 3.04 36.00 -7.28
C GLY A 413 3.40 36.38 -8.72
N PHE A 414 3.18 35.50 -9.70
CA PHE A 414 3.39 35.79 -11.11
C PHE A 414 2.12 36.35 -11.76
N GLY A 415 2.30 37.42 -12.56
CA GLY A 415 1.27 37.99 -13.39
C GLY A 415 1.25 37.40 -14.81
N PRO A 416 0.43 37.99 -15.73
CA PRO A 416 0.35 37.54 -17.11
C PRO A 416 1.62 37.81 -17.93
N GLU A 417 2.45 38.75 -17.50
CA GLU A 417 3.74 39.04 -18.13
C GLU A 417 4.82 38.22 -17.46
N LEU A 418 5.42 37.30 -18.22
CA LEU A 418 6.50 36.42 -17.81
C LEU A 418 7.81 36.91 -18.40
N THR A 419 8.80 37.12 -17.57
CA THR A 419 10.16 37.46 -18.07
C THR A 419 11.13 36.32 -17.70
N ILE A 420 11.79 35.76 -18.69
CA ILE A 420 12.84 34.75 -18.52
C ILE A 420 14.17 35.45 -18.66
N GLN A 421 15.02 35.40 -17.61
CA GLN A 421 16.31 36.10 -17.55
C GLN A 421 17.43 35.13 -17.25
N GLY A 422 18.52 35.21 -18.00
CA GLY A 422 19.77 34.49 -17.72
C GLY A 422 20.55 35.14 -16.57
N ILE A 423 21.09 34.32 -15.67
CA ILE A 423 21.94 34.75 -14.55
C ILE A 423 23.22 33.91 -14.54
N ASP A 424 24.36 34.55 -14.62
CA ASP A 424 25.68 33.90 -14.43
C ASP A 424 26.46 34.63 -13.34
N GLY A 425 26.89 33.89 -12.29
CA GLY A 425 27.63 34.44 -11.17
C GLY A 425 26.93 35.62 -10.46
N GLY A 426 25.59 35.69 -10.51
CA GLY A 426 24.76 36.77 -9.94
C GLY A 426 24.65 38.00 -10.84
N ARG A 427 25.08 37.93 -12.10
CA ARG A 427 24.92 38.99 -13.10
C ARG A 427 23.92 38.57 -14.16
N GLU A 428 23.12 39.54 -14.63
CA GLU A 428 22.24 39.30 -15.78
C GLU A 428 23.06 39.07 -17.03
N VAL A 429 22.75 38.02 -17.79
CA VAL A 429 23.37 37.63 -19.05
C VAL A 429 22.31 37.40 -20.10
N GLY A 430 22.64 37.71 -21.35
CA GLY A 430 21.71 37.61 -22.47
C GLY A 430 20.55 38.62 -22.43
N ASP A 431 19.80 38.66 -23.52
CA ASP A 431 18.62 39.54 -23.62
C ASP A 431 17.41 38.88 -22.95
N PRO A 432 16.74 39.56 -21.99
CA PRO A 432 15.56 38.98 -21.32
C PRO A 432 14.48 38.70 -22.35
N GLN A 433 13.83 37.55 -22.21
CA GLN A 433 12.70 37.18 -23.05
C GLN A 433 11.40 37.39 -22.29
N SER A 434 10.57 38.31 -22.77
CA SER A 434 9.27 38.58 -22.21
C SER A 434 8.20 37.87 -23.03
N LEU A 435 7.32 37.18 -22.32
CA LEU A 435 6.18 36.40 -22.86
C LEU A 435 4.90 36.83 -22.18
N HIS A 436 3.87 37.11 -22.97
CA HIS A 436 2.54 37.38 -22.46
C HIS A 436 1.75 36.08 -22.33
N SER A 437 1.28 35.74 -21.13
CA SER A 437 0.42 34.59 -20.89
C SER A 437 -0.98 34.83 -21.46
N ALA A 438 -1.20 34.43 -22.71
CA ALA A 438 -2.44 34.70 -23.44
C ALA A 438 -3.54 33.65 -23.15
N GLN A 439 -3.16 32.43 -22.78
CA GLN A 439 -4.08 31.31 -22.58
C GLN A 439 -3.59 30.37 -21.48
N ALA A 440 -4.50 29.82 -20.68
CA ALA A 440 -4.25 28.70 -19.79
C ALA A 440 -4.68 27.38 -20.48
N LEU A 441 -3.82 26.37 -20.46
CA LEU A 441 -4.05 25.04 -20.99
C LEU A 441 -4.02 23.99 -19.88
N PRO A 442 -4.60 22.81 -20.08
CA PRO A 442 -4.41 21.69 -19.17
C PRO A 442 -2.92 21.34 -18.98
N GLU A 443 -2.58 20.79 -17.83
CA GLU A 443 -1.24 20.28 -17.59
C GLU A 443 -0.90 19.14 -18.57
N ILE A 444 0.35 19.09 -19.03
CA ILE A 444 0.86 18.01 -19.87
C ILE A 444 1.44 16.94 -18.96
N GLU A 445 0.73 15.82 -18.84
CA GLU A 445 1.15 14.70 -17.99
C GLU A 445 2.46 14.04 -18.45
N TYR A 446 2.78 14.13 -19.74
CA TYR A 446 4.03 13.60 -20.32
C TYR A 446 5.29 14.10 -19.60
N PHE A 447 5.35 15.38 -19.23
CA PHE A 447 6.51 15.98 -18.57
C PHE A 447 6.58 15.75 -17.06
N ARG A 448 5.57 15.11 -16.47
CA ARG A 448 5.55 14.81 -15.04
C ARG A 448 6.10 13.40 -14.82
N THR A 449 7.38 13.28 -14.63
CA THR A 449 8.00 12.01 -14.25
C THR A 449 7.63 11.63 -12.82
N THR A 450 7.59 10.35 -12.54
CA THR A 450 7.15 9.77 -11.26
C THR A 450 7.98 10.26 -10.06
N PHE A 451 9.22 10.71 -10.29
CA PHE A 451 10.17 11.11 -9.24
C PHE A 451 10.69 12.55 -9.38
N ASP A 452 10.01 13.39 -10.15
CA ASP A 452 10.45 14.79 -10.29
C ASP A 452 10.20 15.54 -8.98
N MET A 453 11.29 16.02 -8.35
CA MET A 453 11.23 16.75 -7.09
C MET A 453 10.80 18.22 -7.29
N ASN A 454 10.91 18.73 -8.52
CA ASN A 454 10.52 20.10 -8.88
C ASN A 454 9.16 20.07 -9.60
N GLU A 455 8.23 20.92 -9.18
CA GLU A 455 6.97 21.05 -9.91
C GLU A 455 7.26 21.56 -11.35
N PRO A 456 6.77 20.88 -12.39
CA PRO A 456 6.96 21.31 -13.76
C PRO A 456 6.20 22.61 -14.03
N LEU A 457 6.85 23.52 -14.73
CA LEU A 457 6.22 24.69 -15.35
C LEU A 457 6.33 24.50 -16.87
N CYS A 458 5.20 24.32 -17.52
CA CYS A 458 5.19 24.13 -18.96
C CYS A 458 4.63 25.38 -19.66
N LEU A 459 5.40 25.89 -20.63
CA LEU A 459 4.99 27.01 -21.46
C LEU A 459 4.99 26.58 -22.94
N VAL A 460 3.89 26.85 -23.61
CA VAL A 460 3.76 26.67 -25.05
C VAL A 460 4.02 28.00 -25.72
N VAL A 461 5.00 28.04 -26.62
CA VAL A 461 5.38 29.24 -27.38
C VAL A 461 4.90 29.15 -28.83
N SER A 462 4.85 30.30 -29.52
CA SER A 462 4.25 30.39 -30.85
C SER A 462 5.00 29.54 -31.91
N ASP A 463 6.33 29.55 -31.90
CA ASP A 463 7.16 28.97 -32.94
C ASP A 463 8.56 28.55 -32.49
N ARG A 464 9.26 27.87 -33.37
CA ARG A 464 10.69 27.45 -33.18
C ARG A 464 11.67 28.60 -32.99
N THR A 465 11.35 29.79 -33.53
CA THR A 465 12.22 30.95 -33.38
C THR A 465 12.32 31.40 -31.92
N MET A 466 11.18 31.36 -31.21
CA MET A 466 11.15 31.65 -29.79
C MET A 466 11.90 30.60 -28.96
N LEU A 467 11.75 29.32 -29.29
CA LEU A 467 12.54 28.24 -28.63
C LEU A 467 14.03 28.45 -28.84
N ALA A 468 14.48 28.83 -30.04
CA ALA A 468 15.88 29.10 -30.33
C ALA A 468 16.43 30.30 -29.54
N ARG A 469 15.67 31.37 -29.35
CA ARG A 469 16.04 32.52 -28.49
C ARG A 469 16.17 32.11 -27.02
N LEU A 470 15.24 31.34 -26.53
CA LEU A 470 15.25 30.82 -25.13
C LEU A 470 16.40 29.83 -24.93
N TRP A 471 16.72 29.03 -25.95
CA TRP A 471 17.89 28.16 -25.92
C TRP A 471 19.20 29.02 -25.88
N ALA A 472 19.33 30.06 -26.70
CA ALA A 472 20.49 30.92 -26.69
C ALA A 472 20.68 31.64 -25.36
N LEU A 473 19.57 32.06 -24.70
CA LEU A 473 19.60 32.67 -23.39
C LEU A 473 20.11 31.69 -22.32
N GLN A 474 19.56 30.49 -22.29
CA GLN A 474 19.97 29.48 -21.29
C GLN A 474 21.41 29.00 -21.51
N SER A 475 21.87 28.92 -22.76
CA SER A 475 23.26 28.55 -23.08
C SER A 475 24.25 29.60 -22.58
N GLN A 476 23.91 30.88 -22.62
CA GLN A 476 24.76 31.97 -22.07
C GLN A 476 24.74 31.94 -20.52
N ALA A 477 23.67 31.48 -19.89
CA ALA A 477 23.53 31.44 -18.42
C ALA A 477 24.13 30.17 -17.79
N LEU A 478 24.15 29.06 -18.52
CA LEU A 478 24.53 27.76 -17.98
C LEU A 478 25.86 27.21 -18.57
N ASP A 479 26.37 27.83 -19.64
CA ASP A 479 27.62 27.43 -20.33
C ASP A 479 27.65 25.92 -20.59
N ASN A 480 28.62 25.21 -20.04
CA ASN A 480 28.79 23.77 -20.20
C ASN A 480 27.63 22.91 -19.64
N TYR A 481 26.69 23.50 -18.87
CA TYR A 481 25.50 22.85 -18.34
C TYR A 481 24.22 23.22 -19.11
N ALA A 482 24.38 23.84 -20.28
CA ALA A 482 23.26 24.20 -21.13
C ALA A 482 22.51 22.94 -21.60
N ALA A 483 21.18 23.01 -21.53
CA ALA A 483 20.34 21.92 -22.01
C ALA A 483 20.34 21.85 -23.53
N ASN A 484 20.42 20.64 -24.07
CA ASN A 484 20.30 20.40 -25.49
C ASN A 484 18.86 20.59 -25.98
N ARG A 485 18.73 20.86 -27.28
CA ARG A 485 17.40 20.77 -27.91
C ARG A 485 16.97 19.31 -27.98
N THR A 486 15.79 19.03 -27.54
CA THR A 486 15.25 17.67 -27.45
C THR A 486 13.96 17.60 -28.27
N ALA A 487 13.79 16.50 -28.95
CA ALA A 487 12.50 16.16 -29.58
C ALA A 487 12.10 14.75 -29.20
N VAL A 488 10.79 14.54 -29.11
CA VAL A 488 10.23 13.22 -29.01
C VAL A 488 9.45 12.93 -30.30
N LEU A 489 9.76 11.80 -30.92
CA LEU A 489 8.97 11.23 -32.01
C LEU A 489 7.98 10.27 -31.41
N LEU A 490 6.73 10.49 -31.71
CA LEU A 490 5.59 9.66 -31.30
C LEU A 490 5.21 8.78 -32.49
N VAL A 491 5.47 7.49 -32.35
CA VAL A 491 5.29 6.52 -33.46
C VAL A 491 4.14 5.59 -33.13
N ASP A 492 3.09 5.67 -33.95
CA ASP A 492 1.94 4.77 -33.85
C ASP A 492 2.15 3.56 -34.76
N LEU A 493 1.93 2.38 -34.20
CA LEU A 493 2.12 1.09 -34.85
C LEU A 493 0.79 0.33 -34.95
N GLU A 494 0.61 -0.42 -36.01
CA GLU A 494 -0.48 -1.40 -36.13
C GLU A 494 0.06 -2.79 -35.77
N CYS A 495 0.15 -3.07 -34.45
CA CYS A 495 0.74 -4.31 -33.94
C CYS A 495 0.14 -4.70 -32.60
N THR A 496 0.38 -5.95 -32.20
CA THR A 496 0.11 -6.45 -30.85
C THR A 496 1.20 -6.01 -29.89
N ASN A 497 0.93 -6.04 -28.58
CA ASN A 497 1.94 -5.74 -27.57
C ASN A 497 3.17 -6.67 -27.66
N GLU A 498 2.99 -7.94 -28.07
CA GLU A 498 4.10 -8.88 -28.25
C GLU A 498 4.99 -8.51 -29.43
N GLU A 499 4.39 -8.06 -30.55
CA GLU A 499 5.12 -7.58 -31.71
C GLU A 499 5.84 -6.25 -31.41
N GLU A 500 5.22 -5.34 -30.64
CA GLU A 500 5.83 -4.10 -30.19
C GLU A 500 7.06 -4.38 -29.33
N LEU A 501 6.96 -5.30 -28.35
CA LEU A 501 8.08 -5.70 -27.51
C LEU A 501 9.22 -6.35 -28.31
N ALA A 502 8.88 -7.21 -29.29
CA ALA A 502 9.89 -7.83 -30.17
C ALA A 502 10.60 -6.78 -31.03
N LEU A 503 9.88 -5.74 -31.49
CA LEU A 503 10.45 -4.64 -32.25
C LEU A 503 11.46 -3.84 -31.41
N VAL A 504 11.15 -3.56 -30.14
CA VAL A 504 12.05 -2.84 -29.23
C VAL A 504 13.29 -3.66 -28.89
N ASP A 505 13.16 -4.97 -28.65
CA ASP A 505 14.32 -5.85 -28.47
C ASP A 505 15.22 -5.84 -29.70
N ALA A 506 14.64 -5.98 -30.90
CA ALA A 506 15.38 -5.93 -32.15
C ALA A 506 16.06 -4.56 -32.38
N TRP A 507 15.40 -3.46 -31.95
CA TRP A 507 15.98 -2.12 -31.98
C TRP A 507 17.20 -2.01 -31.05
N ALA A 508 17.07 -2.50 -29.82
CA ALA A 508 18.15 -2.49 -28.86
C ALA A 508 19.39 -3.26 -29.38
N ASP A 509 19.16 -4.44 -29.97
CA ASP A 509 20.23 -5.26 -30.56
C ASP A 509 20.86 -4.60 -31.81
N ALA A 510 20.06 -3.96 -32.67
CA ALA A 510 20.52 -3.32 -33.88
C ALA A 510 21.30 -2.01 -33.59
N SER A 511 20.84 -1.25 -32.58
CA SER A 511 21.39 0.06 -32.23
C SER A 511 22.84 0.04 -31.71
N VAL A 512 23.32 -1.13 -31.29
CA VAL A 512 24.70 -1.34 -30.85
C VAL A 512 25.66 -1.44 -32.03
N ASN A 513 25.17 -1.70 -33.26
CA ASN A 513 26.01 -1.88 -34.44
C ASN A 513 26.47 -0.55 -35.01
N GLU A 514 27.76 -0.46 -35.38
CA GLU A 514 28.29 0.69 -36.13
C GLU A 514 27.53 0.85 -37.45
N GLY A 515 27.10 2.09 -37.74
CA GLY A 515 26.33 2.39 -38.95
C GLY A 515 24.80 2.26 -38.84
N PHE A 516 24.25 1.81 -37.73
CA PHE A 516 22.80 1.77 -37.56
C PHE A 516 22.14 3.15 -37.75
N PHE A 517 22.82 4.19 -37.29
CA PHE A 517 22.37 5.58 -37.39
C PHE A 517 22.92 6.30 -38.63
N ASP A 518 23.56 5.61 -39.57
CA ASP A 518 24.06 6.23 -40.80
C ASP A 518 22.92 6.87 -41.61
N GLY A 519 23.16 8.13 -42.07
CA GLY A 519 22.17 8.92 -42.79
C GLY A 519 21.18 9.67 -41.89
N THR A 520 21.32 9.60 -40.58
CA THR A 520 20.68 10.51 -39.64
C THR A 520 21.62 11.62 -39.23
N GLY A 521 21.10 12.77 -38.78
CA GLY A 521 21.95 13.83 -38.22
C GLY A 521 22.74 13.37 -37.00
N THR A 522 23.71 14.20 -36.56
CA THR A 522 24.51 13.91 -35.35
C THR A 522 23.65 14.05 -34.12
N TRP A 523 23.15 12.91 -33.62
CA TRP A 523 22.46 12.87 -32.34
C TRP A 523 23.46 12.67 -31.22
N GLU A 524 23.37 13.48 -30.17
CA GLU A 524 24.17 13.32 -28.97
C GLU A 524 23.59 12.25 -28.03
N TYR A 525 22.28 12.14 -28.01
CA TYR A 525 21.56 11.18 -27.20
C TYR A 525 20.28 10.71 -27.91
N TRP A 526 19.96 9.44 -27.78
CA TRP A 526 18.71 8.87 -28.22
C TRP A 526 18.21 7.83 -27.23
N ARG A 527 16.90 7.70 -27.15
CA ARG A 527 16.23 6.70 -26.31
C ARG A 527 14.91 6.33 -26.95
N VAL A 528 14.65 5.04 -27.03
CA VAL A 528 13.36 4.50 -27.47
C VAL A 528 12.69 3.86 -26.28
N GLU A 529 11.45 4.26 -26.01
CA GLU A 529 10.61 3.73 -24.94
C GLU A 529 9.31 3.22 -25.56
N SER A 530 8.89 2.03 -25.16
CA SER A 530 7.68 1.40 -25.65
C SER A 530 6.56 1.49 -24.62
N ARG A 531 5.33 1.76 -25.09
CA ARG A 531 4.14 1.71 -24.24
C ARG A 531 3.92 0.31 -23.70
N ALA A 532 4.14 -0.73 -24.52
CA ALA A 532 4.01 -2.13 -24.12
C ALA A 532 5.04 -2.52 -23.06
N GLU A 533 6.30 -2.08 -23.19
CA GLU A 533 7.36 -2.33 -22.21
C GLU A 533 7.03 -1.67 -20.87
N MET A 534 6.64 -0.40 -20.89
CA MET A 534 6.23 0.31 -19.67
C MET A 534 4.95 -0.26 -19.04
N ALA A 535 4.07 -0.85 -19.86
CA ALA A 535 2.93 -1.59 -19.34
C ALA A 535 3.36 -2.88 -18.63
N VAL A 536 4.37 -3.59 -19.13
CA VAL A 536 4.98 -4.75 -18.46
C VAL A 536 5.46 -4.35 -17.06
N ASP A 537 6.28 -3.33 -16.97
CA ASP A 537 6.87 -2.87 -15.71
C ASP A 537 5.82 -2.32 -14.75
N GLY A 538 4.95 -1.44 -15.25
CA GLY A 538 3.89 -0.82 -14.45
C GLY A 538 2.89 -1.82 -13.87
N TYR A 539 2.36 -2.72 -14.71
CA TYR A 539 1.45 -3.77 -14.24
C TYR A 539 2.18 -4.88 -13.47
N GLY A 540 3.45 -5.16 -13.78
CA GLY A 540 4.31 -6.05 -13.00
C GLY A 540 4.42 -5.57 -11.56
N MET A 541 4.77 -4.31 -11.37
CA MET A 541 4.89 -3.69 -10.05
C MET A 541 3.51 -3.56 -9.36
N ALA A 542 2.54 -2.91 -9.99
CA ALA A 542 1.24 -2.64 -9.37
C ALA A 542 0.42 -3.92 -9.14
N GLY A 543 0.46 -4.86 -10.09
CA GLY A 543 -0.16 -6.18 -9.98
C GLY A 543 0.49 -7.03 -8.89
N GLY A 544 1.82 -6.99 -8.78
CA GLY A 544 2.56 -7.60 -7.68
C GLY A 544 2.17 -7.05 -6.31
N PHE A 545 2.07 -5.73 -6.16
CA PHE A 545 1.57 -5.09 -4.94
C PHE A 545 0.13 -5.46 -4.62
N LEU A 546 -0.76 -5.48 -5.62
CA LEU A 546 -2.16 -5.86 -5.41
C LEU A 546 -2.29 -7.32 -4.99
N PHE A 547 -1.56 -8.22 -5.65
CA PHE A 547 -1.52 -9.63 -5.28
C PHE A 547 -1.00 -9.82 -3.84
N LEU A 548 0.10 -9.17 -3.51
CA LEU A 548 0.64 -9.14 -2.15
C LEU A 548 -0.38 -8.62 -1.15
N GLY A 549 -1.05 -7.50 -1.49
CA GLY A 549 -2.12 -6.91 -0.70
C GLY A 549 -3.27 -7.89 -0.42
N ILE A 550 -3.68 -8.65 -1.43
CA ILE A 550 -4.74 -9.67 -1.29
C ILE A 550 -4.29 -10.80 -0.35
N VAL A 551 -3.08 -11.37 -0.54
CA VAL A 551 -2.60 -12.49 0.28
C VAL A 551 -2.38 -12.06 1.73
N LEU A 552 -1.70 -10.94 1.97
CA LEU A 552 -1.53 -10.39 3.32
C LEU A 552 -2.88 -9.97 3.93
N GLY A 553 -3.79 -9.42 3.13
CA GLY A 553 -5.15 -9.09 3.53
C GLY A 553 -5.91 -10.31 4.06
N ILE A 554 -5.79 -11.46 3.39
CA ILE A 554 -6.36 -12.74 3.85
C ILE A 554 -5.72 -13.17 5.18
N ILE A 555 -4.41 -13.05 5.35
CA ILE A 555 -3.72 -13.37 6.60
C ILE A 555 -4.21 -12.48 7.75
N PHE A 556 -4.27 -11.16 7.55
CA PHE A 556 -4.75 -10.21 8.55
C PHE A 556 -6.24 -10.42 8.89
N LEU A 557 -7.07 -10.71 7.88
CA LEU A 557 -8.47 -11.02 8.07
C LEU A 557 -8.62 -12.30 8.90
N MET A 558 -7.87 -13.34 8.58
CA MET A 558 -7.84 -14.59 9.34
C MET A 558 -7.40 -14.35 10.79
N ALA A 559 -6.37 -13.52 11.02
CA ALA A 559 -5.95 -13.11 12.35
C ALA A 559 -7.07 -12.41 13.11
N THR A 560 -7.75 -11.47 12.48
CA THR A 560 -8.87 -10.72 13.05
C THR A 560 -10.02 -11.65 13.43
N VAL A 561 -10.41 -12.55 12.54
CA VAL A 561 -11.46 -13.56 12.76
C VAL A 561 -11.13 -14.45 13.95
N LEU A 562 -9.90 -14.91 14.05
CA LEU A 562 -9.44 -15.77 15.15
C LEU A 562 -9.41 -15.05 16.49
N ILE A 563 -8.91 -13.83 16.53
CA ILE A 563 -8.91 -13.01 17.74
C ILE A 563 -10.35 -12.79 18.21
N ILE A 564 -11.25 -12.45 17.31
CA ILE A 564 -12.68 -12.30 17.58
C ILE A 564 -13.27 -13.60 18.12
N TYR A 565 -13.04 -14.73 17.44
CA TYR A 565 -13.59 -16.03 17.82
C TYR A 565 -13.13 -16.45 19.22
N TYR A 566 -11.84 -16.46 19.47
CA TYR A 566 -11.30 -16.87 20.77
C TYR A 566 -11.76 -15.96 21.91
N LYS A 567 -11.85 -14.68 21.65
CA LYS A 567 -12.39 -13.71 22.59
C LYS A 567 -13.84 -14.00 22.94
N GLN A 568 -14.69 -14.23 21.92
CA GLN A 568 -16.11 -14.53 22.11
C GLN A 568 -16.34 -15.84 22.88
N VAL A 569 -15.59 -16.87 22.56
CA VAL A 569 -15.69 -18.16 23.26
C VAL A 569 -15.26 -18.01 24.72
N SER A 570 -14.15 -17.29 25.00
CA SER A 570 -13.70 -17.03 26.36
C SER A 570 -14.72 -16.23 27.19
N GLU A 571 -15.24 -15.14 26.61
CA GLU A 571 -16.27 -14.32 27.25
C GLU A 571 -17.57 -15.10 27.50
N GLY A 572 -17.95 -15.96 26.53
CA GLY A 572 -19.16 -16.80 26.71
C GLY A 572 -19.11 -17.71 27.94
N TYR A 573 -17.97 -18.36 28.17
CA TYR A 573 -17.80 -19.21 29.37
C TYR A 573 -17.76 -18.41 30.68
N GLU A 574 -17.16 -17.24 30.69
CA GLU A 574 -17.09 -16.40 31.88
C GLU A 574 -18.42 -15.72 32.21
N ASP A 575 -19.15 -15.33 31.19
CA ASP A 575 -20.46 -14.70 31.36
C ASP A 575 -21.57 -15.69 31.77
N GLN A 576 -21.41 -16.98 31.47
CA GLN A 576 -22.38 -18.02 31.85
C GLN A 576 -22.72 -17.97 33.34
N GLY A 577 -21.72 -17.94 34.21
CA GLY A 577 -21.91 -17.83 35.66
C GLY A 577 -22.54 -16.51 36.09
N ARG A 578 -22.17 -15.38 35.47
CA ARG A 578 -22.73 -14.05 35.79
C ARG A 578 -24.22 -13.97 35.42
N PHE A 579 -24.63 -14.52 34.30
CA PHE A 579 -26.02 -14.51 33.86
C PHE A 579 -26.88 -15.47 34.66
N GLU A 580 -26.31 -16.57 35.15
CA GLU A 580 -27.00 -17.44 36.11
C GLU A 580 -27.33 -16.70 37.43
N ILE A 581 -26.38 -15.91 37.95
CA ILE A 581 -26.61 -15.07 39.14
C ILE A 581 -27.67 -13.99 38.83
N MET A 582 -27.61 -13.31 37.71
CA MET A 582 -28.59 -12.29 37.33
C MET A 582 -30.01 -12.84 37.22
N ARG A 583 -30.18 -14.07 36.73
CA ARG A 583 -31.48 -14.77 36.71
C ARG A 583 -31.99 -15.10 38.13
N LYS A 584 -31.07 -15.50 39.02
CA LYS A 584 -31.42 -15.74 40.44
C LYS A 584 -31.86 -14.47 41.19
N VAL A 585 -31.38 -13.30 40.76
CA VAL A 585 -31.75 -11.97 41.30
C VAL A 585 -33.04 -11.41 40.67
N GLY A 586 -33.68 -12.14 39.73
CA GLY A 586 -35.02 -11.80 39.21
C GLY A 586 -35.05 -11.12 37.83
N LEU A 587 -33.91 -11.03 37.09
CA LEU A 587 -33.93 -10.54 35.73
C LEU A 587 -34.58 -11.50 34.75
N SER A 588 -35.52 -11.03 33.95
CA SER A 588 -36.17 -11.84 32.91
C SER A 588 -35.18 -12.25 31.82
N GLN A 589 -35.43 -13.40 31.20
CA GLN A 589 -34.58 -13.89 30.07
C GLN A 589 -34.48 -12.88 28.92
N ARG A 590 -35.53 -12.07 28.71
CA ARG A 590 -35.59 -11.05 27.66
C ARG A 590 -34.64 -9.86 27.95
N GLN A 591 -34.61 -9.43 29.22
CA GLN A 591 -33.72 -8.36 29.70
C GLN A 591 -32.26 -8.81 29.67
N VAL A 592 -31.97 -10.02 30.09
CA VAL A 592 -30.64 -10.63 30.02
C VAL A 592 -30.15 -10.68 28.55
N LYS A 593 -30.96 -11.19 27.61
CA LYS A 593 -30.62 -11.23 26.18
C LYS A 593 -30.40 -9.83 25.58
N SER A 594 -31.22 -8.85 25.93
CA SER A 594 -31.11 -7.49 25.45
C SER A 594 -29.80 -6.83 25.92
N SER A 595 -29.48 -6.99 27.21
CA SER A 595 -28.24 -6.48 27.79
C SER A 595 -26.98 -7.12 27.15
N ILE A 596 -27.01 -8.45 26.96
CA ILE A 596 -25.95 -9.18 26.26
C ILE A 596 -25.77 -8.63 24.85
N ARG A 597 -26.86 -8.52 24.08
CA ARG A 597 -26.82 -8.07 22.69
C ARG A 597 -26.19 -6.69 22.57
N GLY A 598 -26.58 -5.74 23.43
CA GLY A 598 -26.02 -4.38 23.42
C GLY A 598 -24.51 -4.36 23.72
N GLN A 599 -24.08 -5.11 24.74
CA GLN A 599 -22.66 -5.19 25.11
C GLN A 599 -21.81 -5.87 24.02
N VAL A 600 -22.29 -6.96 23.44
CA VAL A 600 -21.61 -7.68 22.35
C VAL A 600 -21.50 -6.79 21.11
N LEU A 601 -22.56 -6.08 20.73
CA LEU A 601 -22.54 -5.14 19.60
C LEU A 601 -21.47 -4.04 19.78
N ILE A 602 -21.42 -3.40 20.96
CA ILE A 602 -20.44 -2.33 21.23
C ILE A 602 -19.01 -2.89 21.13
N VAL A 603 -18.75 -4.03 21.76
CA VAL A 603 -17.42 -4.64 21.76
C VAL A 603 -16.98 -5.04 20.34
N PHE A 604 -17.93 -5.43 19.48
CA PHE A 604 -17.64 -5.81 18.10
C PHE A 604 -17.43 -4.62 17.19
N PHE A 605 -18.36 -3.66 17.22
CA PHE A 605 -18.37 -2.58 16.23
C PHE A 605 -17.50 -1.38 16.61
N LEU A 606 -17.13 -1.23 17.89
CA LEU A 606 -16.23 -0.15 18.31
C LEU A 606 -14.86 -0.18 17.60
N PRO A 607 -14.16 -1.34 17.48
CA PRO A 607 -12.90 -1.38 16.75
C PRO A 607 -13.02 -0.99 15.28
N ILE A 608 -14.08 -1.42 14.60
CA ILE A 608 -14.28 -1.13 13.18
C ILE A 608 -14.66 0.34 12.94
N LEU A 609 -15.44 0.93 13.87
CA LEU A 609 -15.74 2.36 13.83
C LEU A 609 -14.46 3.19 13.97
N VAL A 610 -13.59 2.84 14.92
CA VAL A 610 -12.31 3.51 15.10
C VAL A 610 -11.41 3.30 13.90
N ALA A 611 -11.39 2.09 13.31
CA ALA A 611 -10.65 1.80 12.08
C ALA A 611 -11.15 2.66 10.89
N ALA A 612 -12.48 2.84 10.76
CA ALA A 612 -13.03 3.72 9.73
C ALA A 612 -12.61 5.19 9.93
N VAL A 613 -12.55 5.65 11.19
CA VAL A 613 -12.01 6.98 11.51
C VAL A 613 -10.53 7.09 11.13
N HIS A 614 -9.72 6.07 11.43
CA HIS A 614 -8.31 6.06 11.02
C HIS A 614 -8.16 6.21 9.51
N ILE A 615 -8.96 5.48 8.71
CA ILE A 615 -8.95 5.57 7.25
C ILE A 615 -9.32 6.95 6.75
N LEU A 616 -10.35 7.60 7.35
CA LEU A 616 -10.74 8.94 6.96
C LEU A 616 -9.62 9.97 7.12
N PHE A 617 -8.81 9.86 8.19
CA PHE A 617 -7.66 10.74 8.37
C PHE A 617 -6.47 10.32 7.50
N ASP A 618 -6.24 9.02 7.31
CA ASP A 618 -5.13 8.47 6.51
C ASP A 618 -5.32 8.73 5.01
N PHE A 619 -6.57 8.86 4.54
CA PHE A 619 -6.92 9.02 3.13
C PHE A 619 -6.08 10.08 2.42
N ASN A 620 -5.94 11.26 3.03
CA ASN A 620 -5.17 12.35 2.46
C ASN A 620 -3.69 12.01 2.26
N LEU A 621 -3.09 11.35 3.26
CA LEU A 621 -1.68 10.97 3.23
C LEU A 621 -1.42 9.89 2.18
N VAL A 622 -2.28 8.87 2.12
CA VAL A 622 -2.22 7.81 1.12
C VAL A 622 -2.44 8.37 -0.29
N ALA A 623 -3.43 9.24 -0.49
CA ALA A 623 -3.66 9.86 -1.78
C ALA A 623 -2.43 10.67 -2.26
N ARG A 624 -1.77 11.41 -1.36
CA ARG A 624 -0.52 12.11 -1.66
C ARG A 624 0.64 11.18 -2.00
N MET A 625 0.79 10.07 -1.26
CA MET A 625 1.79 9.06 -1.60
C MET A 625 1.54 8.45 -2.98
N LEU A 626 0.29 8.17 -3.32
CA LEU A 626 -0.07 7.60 -4.61
C LEU A 626 0.23 8.55 -5.78
N THR A 627 0.24 9.89 -5.57
CA THR A 627 0.65 10.82 -6.63
C THR A 627 2.12 10.67 -7.01
N MET A 628 2.99 10.21 -6.11
CA MET A 628 4.40 9.89 -6.45
C MET A 628 4.51 8.71 -7.42
N PHE A 629 3.53 7.81 -7.38
CA PHE A 629 3.42 6.69 -8.32
C PHE A 629 2.58 7.04 -9.56
N GLY A 630 2.24 8.32 -9.75
CA GLY A 630 1.49 8.81 -10.90
C GLY A 630 -0.04 8.73 -10.77
N VAL A 631 -0.59 8.18 -9.68
CA VAL A 631 -2.05 8.11 -9.46
C VAL A 631 -2.57 9.46 -8.98
N ARG A 632 -3.19 10.21 -9.86
CA ARG A 632 -3.69 11.58 -9.59
C ARG A 632 -5.19 11.68 -9.52
N ASN A 633 -5.89 10.72 -10.10
CA ASN A 633 -7.34 10.67 -10.08
C ASN A 633 -7.84 10.36 -8.67
N VAL A 634 -8.14 11.41 -7.91
CA VAL A 634 -8.64 11.31 -6.53
C VAL A 634 -9.92 10.47 -6.47
N MET A 635 -10.76 10.51 -7.52
CA MET A 635 -12.00 9.72 -7.56
C MET A 635 -11.70 8.22 -7.57
N THR A 636 -10.67 7.77 -8.29
CA THR A 636 -10.20 6.38 -8.26
C THR A 636 -9.82 5.96 -6.84
N VAL A 637 -9.06 6.80 -6.12
CA VAL A 637 -8.67 6.53 -4.72
C VAL A 637 -9.90 6.48 -3.79
N VAL A 638 -10.86 7.41 -3.96
CA VAL A 638 -12.12 7.43 -3.20
C VAL A 638 -12.94 6.16 -3.41
N LEU A 639 -13.11 5.75 -4.68
CA LEU A 639 -13.88 4.55 -5.03
C LEU A 639 -13.20 3.28 -4.51
N CYS A 640 -11.88 3.16 -4.62
CA CYS A 640 -11.12 2.02 -4.08
C CYS A 640 -11.22 1.95 -2.56
N THR A 641 -11.07 3.08 -1.87
CA THR A 641 -11.16 3.14 -0.41
C THR A 641 -12.59 2.83 0.07
N GLY A 642 -13.60 3.44 -0.55
CA GLY A 642 -15.01 3.18 -0.23
C GLY A 642 -15.43 1.74 -0.52
N GLY A 643 -15.04 1.19 -1.66
CA GLY A 643 -15.30 -0.19 -2.06
C GLY A 643 -14.65 -1.21 -1.11
N THR A 644 -13.39 -0.99 -0.76
CA THR A 644 -12.64 -1.84 0.19
C THR A 644 -13.27 -1.79 1.58
N LEU A 645 -13.64 -0.60 2.07
CA LEU A 645 -14.32 -0.44 3.35
C LEU A 645 -15.68 -1.20 3.38
N ALA A 646 -16.47 -1.06 2.30
CA ALA A 646 -17.76 -1.74 2.19
C ALA A 646 -17.60 -3.28 2.14
N ALA A 647 -16.65 -3.79 1.36
CA ALA A 647 -16.35 -5.21 1.27
C ALA A 647 -15.86 -5.78 2.61
N PHE A 648 -14.93 -5.06 3.28
CA PHE A 648 -14.44 -5.47 4.59
C PHE A 648 -15.57 -5.48 5.65
N LEU A 649 -16.41 -4.47 5.66
CA LEU A 649 -17.56 -4.39 6.57
C LEU A 649 -18.55 -5.56 6.36
N ALA A 650 -18.82 -5.92 5.10
CA ALA A 650 -19.68 -7.07 4.78
C ALA A 650 -19.12 -8.38 5.36
N VAL A 651 -17.82 -8.64 5.16
CA VAL A 651 -17.13 -9.81 5.72
C VAL A 651 -17.13 -9.75 7.24
N TYR A 652 -16.87 -8.59 7.84
CA TYR A 652 -16.85 -8.40 9.28
C TYR A 652 -18.21 -8.67 9.92
N VAL A 653 -19.30 -8.21 9.30
CA VAL A 653 -20.70 -8.51 9.74
C VAL A 653 -20.98 -10.00 9.65
N LEU A 654 -20.55 -10.69 8.59
CA LEU A 654 -20.69 -12.14 8.47
C LEU A 654 -19.98 -12.87 9.62
N VAL A 655 -18.74 -12.49 9.92
CA VAL A 655 -17.96 -13.04 11.05
C VAL A 655 -18.68 -12.79 12.38
N TYR A 656 -19.23 -11.60 12.58
CA TYR A 656 -20.03 -11.27 13.75
C TYR A 656 -21.24 -12.21 13.89
N LEU A 657 -22.01 -12.42 12.82
CA LEU A 657 -23.21 -13.28 12.86
C LEU A 657 -22.85 -14.74 13.20
N LEU A 658 -21.74 -15.25 12.67
CA LEU A 658 -21.27 -16.61 12.92
C LEU A 658 -20.78 -16.78 14.38
N THR A 659 -19.97 -15.83 14.85
CA THR A 659 -19.40 -15.89 16.21
C THR A 659 -20.42 -15.61 17.30
N ALA A 660 -21.35 -14.69 17.07
CA ALA A 660 -22.47 -14.42 17.99
C ALA A 660 -23.36 -15.64 18.22
N ARG A 661 -23.62 -16.47 17.19
CA ARG A 661 -24.35 -17.74 17.33
C ARG A 661 -23.63 -18.70 18.30
N THR A 662 -22.30 -18.78 18.21
CA THR A 662 -21.48 -19.62 19.08
C THR A 662 -21.53 -19.13 20.54
N TYR A 663 -21.40 -17.81 20.74
CA TYR A 663 -21.53 -17.19 22.06
C TYR A 663 -22.88 -17.49 22.73
N TYR A 664 -24.01 -17.29 22.01
CA TYR A 664 -25.35 -17.56 22.54
C TYR A 664 -25.57 -19.04 22.88
N LYS A 665 -24.91 -19.98 22.19
CA LYS A 665 -24.96 -21.40 22.52
C LYS A 665 -24.20 -21.74 23.81
N ILE A 666 -23.18 -20.97 24.18
CA ILE A 666 -22.40 -21.18 25.41
C ILE A 666 -23.13 -20.60 26.62
N VAL A 667 -23.75 -19.42 26.44
CA VAL A 667 -24.42 -18.69 27.55
C VAL A 667 -25.84 -19.27 27.87
N LYS A 668 -26.46 -20.01 26.94
CA LYS A 668 -27.71 -20.75 27.24
C LYS A 668 -27.47 -21.83 28.26
#